data_446e3e96a5342870881f85556e12c1c0
#
_entry.id   446e3e96a5342870881f85556e12c1c0
#
_cell.length_a   1.000
_cell.length_b   1.000
_cell.length_c   1.000
_cell.angle_alpha   90.00
_cell.angle_beta   90.00
_cell.angle_gamma   90.00
#
_symmetry.space_group_name_H-M   'P 1'
#
loop_
_entity.id
_entity.type
_entity.pdbx_description
1 polymer ?
#
loop_
_entity_poly.entity_id
_entity_poly.type
_entity_poly.pdbx_seq_one_letter_code
_entity_poly.pdbx_strand_id
1 'polypeptide(L)'
;MLTKRNGSRREKEMKRRTINKLLPGLLAVSLLVPYPAGAASLDQEQKAAVQEMPGEVQEDLTSEEVWPEEENGQMPEESLEEPKEEETPQEDENLETPGEDTEPQEDAETEAGESLKDEKQENSQMDPQSLTDDLEETDQNASAGTIDYGEWMEDESGVRYLNEDGTFTKSDFQKIGGCWFYFDEDGYLATGWQTIDGKKYYFQKSGILGTLGKMWTGWLKNGGEIYYLKQSGEKGTIGHMFTGFQKIDGHSYYFASDGTLQTGWQKIGSSVYYFKASGAYGVKGRMFTGVQNVSGKTYYFDSDGVMQTGWQTINGKRYYFQKSGDLGTLGKMLVGWLKSGGEIYYLKQTGEKGVKGQMFTGLQSISGHKYYFASDGTLQTGWQKIGSSTYYFKASGTYGVRGRMFTGLQNISSKTYYFSSSGTLQLGWQTISGKKYYFKKSGDFGTLGTMWTGWLKNGGEIYYLKETGSKGEKGQMYTGWNTIDGETFYFSSSGQMQTGWQKIGSRTFYFKATGTYGVRGKMFTGWVTISGNRYFFKRTGDYGVKGMRFEGGYKTIDGERYYFDSNGVYREVPAGGEYAVDPNTGKTYKVEPQYYTDPQIGTGANQVTQQEFLAAVLYTEAGDQGVAGQTMVGVSIYNRVMSSMFPSTLNLVVYADMQFEVARNGMLTDLLEGIRDNDPEALAKINNYGSMEAAQQATEIYNDYKNGKTSKRIIPGVSSLKNVDFDFLYFMTHAAFDQCGLDEDKCGVFVYKDHTFFRRWVEA
;
A
#
# COMPACT_ATOMS: atom_id res chain seq x y z
N MET A 1 15.73 47.98 13.23
CA MET A 1 15.12 46.82 13.83
C MET A 1 14.95 45.73 12.80
N LEU A 2 16.03 45.05 12.45
CA LEU A 2 16.04 43.85 11.58
C LEU A 2 17.45 43.29 11.60
N THR A 3 17.83 42.58 12.65
CA THR A 3 19.02 41.74 12.72
C THR A 3 18.97 40.94 14.02
N LYS A 4 18.30 39.80 14.01
CA LYS A 4 18.46 38.67 14.97
C LYS A 4 17.51 37.53 14.61
N ARG A 5 17.84 36.77 13.57
CA ARG A 5 17.20 35.45 13.34
C ARG A 5 17.98 34.55 12.36
N ASN A 6 19.31 34.56 12.40
CA ASN A 6 20.11 33.63 11.55
C ASN A 6 21.22 32.88 12.31
N GLY A 7 21.21 32.83 13.66
CA GLY A 7 22.23 32.14 14.44
C GLY A 7 21.93 30.68 14.81
N SER A 8 20.66 30.26 14.75
CA SER A 8 20.21 28.97 15.34
C SER A 8 20.21 27.78 14.38
N ARG A 9 20.35 28.01 13.07
CA ARG A 9 20.26 26.92 12.08
C ARG A 9 21.64 26.32 11.69
N ARG A 10 22.72 27.07 11.85
CA ARG A 10 24.07 26.59 11.57
C ARG A 10 24.69 25.76 12.71
N GLU A 11 24.32 26.00 13.94
CA GLU A 11 24.79 25.22 15.09
C GLU A 11 24.19 23.82 15.19
N LYS A 12 22.97 23.62 14.68
CA LYS A 12 22.33 22.28 14.65
C LYS A 12 22.81 21.38 13.49
N GLU A 13 23.33 21.96 12.42
CA GLU A 13 23.96 21.17 11.33
C GLU A 13 25.40 20.75 11.66
N MET A 14 26.12 21.54 12.43
CA MET A 14 27.47 21.22 12.85
C MET A 14 27.53 20.08 13.89
N LYS A 15 26.50 19.95 14.76
CA LYS A 15 26.42 18.86 15.74
C LYS A 15 25.97 17.49 15.15
N ARG A 16 25.46 17.45 13.92
CA ARG A 16 25.11 16.20 13.23
C ARG A 16 26.23 15.62 12.37
N ARG A 17 27.29 16.39 12.08
CA ARG A 17 28.45 15.93 11.30
C ARG A 17 29.61 15.38 12.14
N THR A 18 29.57 15.52 13.47
CA THR A 18 30.66 15.10 14.36
C THR A 18 30.48 13.69 14.94
N ILE A 19 29.38 12.97 14.65
CA ILE A 19 29.13 11.64 15.20
C ILE A 19 29.50 10.48 14.23
N ASN A 20 29.82 10.78 12.96
CA ASN A 20 30.13 9.75 11.96
C ASN A 20 31.61 9.73 11.52
N LYS A 21 32.53 10.17 12.34
CA LYS A 21 33.97 10.08 12.04
C LYS A 21 34.75 9.59 13.24
N LEU A 22 34.52 8.35 13.61
CA LEU A 22 35.42 7.61 14.50
C LEU A 22 35.29 6.13 14.14
N LEU A 23 36.24 5.70 13.36
CA LEU A 23 36.85 4.37 13.22
C LEU A 23 37.51 4.32 11.80
N PRO A 24 38.77 3.98 11.60
CA PRO A 24 39.38 2.78 12.15
C PRO A 24 40.78 3.03 12.77
N GLY A 25 41.10 2.24 13.71
CA GLY A 25 42.47 2.09 14.23
C GLY A 25 42.50 1.75 15.69
N LEU A 26 42.17 0.52 16.05
CA LEU A 26 42.63 -0.09 17.29
C LEU A 26 42.54 -1.62 17.17
N LEU A 27 43.69 -2.25 17.05
CA LEU A 27 43.86 -3.66 17.17
C LEU A 27 43.82 -4.07 18.66
N ALA A 28 43.00 -5.07 18.93
CA ALA A 28 43.06 -6.13 19.91
C ALA A 28 43.70 -5.89 21.28
N VAL A 29 42.86 -5.97 22.33
CA VAL A 29 43.08 -6.84 23.48
C VAL A 29 41.71 -7.31 23.99
N SER A 30 41.57 -8.62 24.08
CA SER A 30 40.45 -9.34 24.66
C SER A 30 40.42 -9.15 26.17
N LEU A 31 39.24 -8.88 26.74
CA LEU A 31 38.90 -9.34 28.10
C LEU A 31 37.37 -9.44 28.24
N LEU A 32 36.93 -10.62 28.55
CA LEU A 32 35.65 -11.09 29.01
C LEU A 32 35.15 -10.34 30.25
N VAL A 33 33.86 -10.00 30.35
CA VAL A 33 32.97 -10.22 31.49
C VAL A 33 31.51 -9.80 31.13
N PRO A 34 30.46 -10.26 31.84
CA PRO A 34 29.23 -10.77 31.25
C PRO A 34 27.99 -9.86 31.38
N TYR A 35 26.96 -10.23 30.64
CA TYR A 35 25.60 -9.67 30.69
C TYR A 35 24.94 -9.73 32.06
N PRO A 36 24.02 -8.81 32.36
CA PRO A 36 22.74 -9.27 32.83
C PRO A 36 21.56 -8.74 32.01
N ALA A 37 20.52 -9.59 31.98
CA ALA A 37 19.21 -9.37 31.41
C ALA A 37 18.42 -8.26 32.11
N GLY A 38 17.59 -7.56 31.35
CA GLY A 38 16.61 -6.62 31.88
C GLY A 38 15.63 -6.17 30.81
N ALA A 39 14.43 -6.73 30.88
CA ALA A 39 13.28 -6.33 30.09
C ALA A 39 12.76 -4.94 30.53
N ALA A 40 12.36 -4.08 29.59
CA ALA A 40 11.30 -3.09 29.79
C ALA A 40 10.81 -2.55 28.45
N SER A 41 9.58 -2.85 28.17
CA SER A 41 8.48 -2.10 27.55
C SER A 41 8.79 -0.74 26.92
N LEU A 42 8.40 -0.59 25.67
CA LEU A 42 7.99 0.68 25.07
C LEU A 42 6.70 0.47 24.29
N ASP A 43 5.60 0.65 25.05
CA ASP A 43 4.29 0.99 24.51
C ASP A 43 4.05 2.47 24.84
N GLN A 44 3.66 3.24 23.86
CA GLN A 44 2.92 4.49 23.82
C GLN A 44 3.49 5.46 22.80
N GLU A 45 2.81 5.50 21.66
CA GLU A 45 2.41 6.72 20.94
C GLU A 45 1.85 6.34 19.57
N GLN A 46 0.55 6.18 19.51
CA GLN A 46 -0.31 6.47 18.34
C GLN A 46 -1.78 6.41 18.74
N LYS A 47 -2.22 7.44 19.47
CA LYS A 47 -3.63 7.80 19.58
C LYS A 47 -3.76 9.23 19.06
N ALA A 48 -4.16 9.40 17.82
CA ALA A 48 -4.91 10.57 17.34
C ALA A 48 -5.47 10.30 15.94
N ALA A 49 -6.74 10.63 15.77
CA ALA A 49 -7.57 10.67 14.56
C ALA A 49 -8.41 9.41 14.27
N VAL A 50 -9.42 9.19 15.09
CA VAL A 50 -10.67 8.54 14.64
C VAL A 50 -11.76 9.61 14.68
N GLN A 51 -12.13 10.11 13.51
CA GLN A 51 -13.31 10.94 13.32
C GLN A 51 -14.52 10.01 13.18
N GLU A 52 -15.50 10.21 14.06
CA GLU A 52 -16.73 9.43 14.16
C GLU A 52 -17.55 9.50 12.88
N MET A 53 -17.98 8.35 12.38
CA MET A 53 -19.00 8.21 11.35
C MET A 53 -20.31 7.79 12.02
N PRO A 54 -21.44 8.47 11.79
CA PRO A 54 -22.72 8.13 12.40
C PRO A 54 -23.39 6.96 11.69
N GLY A 55 -23.87 5.97 12.46
CA GLY A 55 -24.76 4.92 11.98
C GLY A 55 -24.51 3.52 12.54
N GLU A 56 -24.41 3.38 13.86
CA GLU A 56 -24.51 2.08 14.52
C GLU A 56 -25.96 1.67 14.67
N VAL A 57 -26.27 0.49 14.17
CA VAL A 57 -27.46 -0.29 14.60
C VAL A 57 -26.93 -1.30 15.60
N GLN A 58 -27.15 -1.04 16.89
CA GLN A 58 -26.95 -2.01 17.96
C GLN A 58 -27.99 -3.11 17.83
N GLU A 59 -27.58 -4.34 17.65
CA GLU A 59 -28.32 -5.52 18.05
C GLU A 59 -27.55 -6.24 19.15
N ASP A 60 -28.28 -6.54 20.21
CA ASP A 60 -27.90 -7.11 21.49
C ASP A 60 -27.07 -8.40 21.33
N LEU A 61 -25.89 -8.43 21.96
CA LEU A 61 -25.05 -9.62 22.08
C LEU A 61 -25.16 -10.17 23.49
N THR A 62 -25.92 -11.22 23.65
CA THR A 62 -25.75 -12.15 24.79
C THR A 62 -25.59 -13.56 24.23
N SER A 63 -24.35 -14.02 24.25
CA SER A 63 -23.87 -15.35 24.67
C SER A 63 -22.44 -15.59 24.16
N GLU A 64 -21.53 -15.70 25.11
CA GLU A 64 -20.17 -16.18 24.95
C GLU A 64 -20.22 -17.68 24.63
N GLU A 65 -19.55 -18.11 23.56
CA GLU A 65 -19.08 -19.49 23.41
C GLU A 65 -17.57 -19.49 23.25
N VAL A 66 -16.92 -20.07 24.25
CA VAL A 66 -15.51 -20.40 24.36
C VAL A 66 -15.23 -21.63 23.50
N TRP A 67 -14.24 -21.56 22.61
CA TRP A 67 -13.71 -22.71 21.87
C TRP A 67 -12.44 -23.23 22.52
N PRO A 68 -12.25 -24.57 22.64
CA PRO A 68 -11.09 -25.15 23.30
C PRO A 68 -9.84 -25.17 22.42
N GLU A 69 -8.68 -25.06 23.08
CA GLU A 69 -7.34 -25.27 22.53
C GLU A 69 -7.15 -26.74 22.17
N GLU A 70 -6.66 -27.03 20.97
CA GLU A 70 -6.20 -28.38 20.60
C GLU A 70 -4.70 -28.52 20.73
N GLU A 71 -4.33 -29.59 21.42
CA GLU A 71 -2.99 -30.04 21.79
C GLU A 71 -2.15 -30.50 20.58
N ASN A 72 -0.82 -30.41 20.76
CA ASN A 72 0.26 -30.98 19.97
C ASN A 72 0.06 -32.46 19.63
N GLY A 73 0.07 -32.78 18.34
CA GLY A 73 0.25 -34.13 17.83
C GLY A 73 1.44 -34.22 16.90
N GLN A 74 2.56 -34.83 17.35
CA GLN A 74 3.67 -35.30 16.51
C GLN A 74 3.15 -36.34 15.51
N MET A 75 3.55 -36.22 14.26
CA MET A 75 3.42 -37.27 13.26
C MET A 75 4.79 -37.70 12.74
N PRO A 76 4.97 -38.98 12.40
CA PRO A 76 6.28 -39.61 12.17
C PRO A 76 6.82 -39.41 10.77
N GLU A 77 8.15 -39.54 10.64
CA GLU A 77 8.87 -39.57 9.39
C GLU A 77 8.49 -40.79 8.55
N GLU A 78 8.05 -40.57 7.34
CA GLU A 78 7.90 -41.61 6.33
C GLU A 78 8.82 -41.29 5.14
N SER A 79 9.68 -42.28 4.84
CA SER A 79 10.67 -42.31 3.79
C SER A 79 10.01 -42.27 2.40
N LEU A 80 10.44 -41.37 1.53
CA LEU A 80 10.06 -41.33 0.12
C LEU A 80 11.17 -41.93 -0.73
N GLU A 81 10.87 -43.06 -1.33
CA GLU A 81 11.60 -43.66 -2.46
C GLU A 81 11.36 -42.85 -3.75
N GLU A 82 12.41 -42.69 -4.54
CA GLU A 82 12.37 -42.10 -5.88
C GLU A 82 11.73 -43.04 -6.89
N PRO A 83 10.93 -42.58 -7.83
CA PRO A 83 10.61 -43.35 -9.04
C PRO A 83 11.56 -42.99 -10.18
N LYS A 84 11.93 -44.05 -10.90
CA LYS A 84 12.81 -44.16 -12.05
C LYS A 84 12.29 -43.45 -13.28
N GLU A 85 13.24 -42.99 -14.10
CA GLU A 85 13.09 -42.51 -15.47
C GLU A 85 12.47 -43.57 -16.40
N GLU A 86 11.53 -43.16 -17.22
CA GLU A 86 11.14 -43.85 -18.44
C GLU A 86 11.30 -42.94 -19.65
N GLU A 87 11.83 -43.53 -20.69
CA GLU A 87 12.34 -42.96 -21.94
C GLU A 87 11.23 -42.50 -22.90
N THR A 88 11.64 -41.57 -23.75
CA THR A 88 10.92 -40.98 -24.88
C THR A 88 10.53 -41.98 -25.97
N PRO A 89 9.61 -41.65 -26.89
CA PRO A 89 10.00 -41.62 -28.30
C PRO A 89 9.73 -40.26 -29.01
N GLN A 90 10.60 -40.05 -29.97
CA GLN A 90 10.63 -38.98 -30.95
C GLN A 90 9.62 -39.21 -32.11
N GLU A 91 9.54 -38.15 -32.93
CA GLU A 91 9.07 -38.00 -34.31
C GLU A 91 7.70 -37.34 -34.46
N ASP A 92 7.42 -36.35 -35.32
CA ASP A 92 8.10 -35.86 -36.53
C ASP A 92 7.62 -34.45 -36.91
N GLU A 93 8.42 -33.81 -37.74
CA GLU A 93 8.24 -32.49 -38.39
C GLU A 93 6.97 -32.40 -39.26
N ASN A 94 6.36 -31.20 -39.37
CA ASN A 94 6.39 -30.41 -40.62
C ASN A 94 5.59 -29.09 -40.53
N LEU A 95 6.27 -28.05 -40.88
CA LEU A 95 6.00 -26.91 -41.78
C LEU A 95 4.53 -26.55 -42.07
N GLU A 96 4.19 -25.29 -41.82
CA GLU A 96 3.93 -24.24 -42.82
C GLU A 96 3.36 -22.96 -42.15
N THR A 97 4.06 -21.86 -42.31
CA THR A 97 3.50 -20.51 -42.40
C THR A 97 3.19 -20.25 -43.88
N PRO A 98 2.29 -19.40 -44.34
CA PRO A 98 2.34 -17.96 -44.08
C PRO A 98 0.95 -17.24 -44.08
N GLY A 99 0.95 -15.95 -43.85
CA GLY A 99 -0.07 -15.05 -44.38
C GLY A 99 -0.53 -13.95 -43.44
N GLU A 100 0.00 -12.80 -43.70
CA GLU A 100 -0.49 -11.46 -43.37
C GLU A 100 -1.95 -11.25 -43.82
N ASP A 101 -2.58 -10.33 -43.13
CA ASP A 101 -3.32 -9.19 -43.65
C ASP A 101 -4.70 -8.90 -43.07
N THR A 102 -4.80 -7.65 -42.65
CA THR A 102 -5.91 -6.71 -42.77
C THR A 102 -7.03 -6.72 -41.75
N GLU A 103 -7.04 -5.58 -40.99
CA GLU A 103 -8.27 -4.93 -40.57
C GLU A 103 -9.22 -4.68 -41.75
N PRO A 104 -10.51 -4.57 -41.50
CA PRO A 104 -11.13 -3.31 -41.85
C PRO A 104 -12.08 -2.71 -40.81
N GLN A 105 -12.13 -1.41 -40.93
CA GLN A 105 -13.02 -0.40 -40.37
C GLN A 105 -14.52 -0.68 -40.56
N GLU A 106 -15.24 -0.01 -39.61
CA GLU A 106 -16.52 0.71 -39.76
C GLU A 106 -17.59 0.17 -40.73
N ASP A 107 -18.78 0.03 -40.16
CA ASP A 107 -19.93 0.78 -40.71
C ASP A 107 -21.10 0.83 -39.72
N ALA A 108 -21.67 1.99 -39.72
CA ALA A 108 -22.81 2.48 -38.97
C ALA A 108 -24.17 2.02 -39.59
N GLU A 109 -25.23 2.48 -38.91
CA GLU A 109 -26.66 2.60 -39.32
C GLU A 109 -27.60 1.55 -38.71
N THR A 110 -28.73 1.84 -38.21
CA THR A 110 -29.58 3.01 -37.95
C THR A 110 -30.86 2.52 -37.23
N GLU A 111 -31.35 3.40 -36.39
CA GLU A 111 -32.76 3.70 -36.07
C GLU A 111 -33.82 2.60 -35.80
N ALA A 112 -34.37 2.72 -34.60
CA ALA A 112 -35.79 3.03 -34.37
C ALA A 112 -36.00 3.40 -32.89
N GLY A 113 -36.25 4.47 -32.60
CA GLY A 113 -36.92 5.58 -32.12
C GLY A 113 -38.31 5.26 -31.59
N GLU A 114 -38.52 5.39 -30.27
CA GLU A 114 -39.81 5.79 -29.71
C GLU A 114 -39.59 6.73 -28.53
N SER A 115 -40.00 7.94 -28.80
CA SER A 115 -40.12 9.12 -27.97
C SER A 115 -41.11 8.89 -26.83
N LEU A 116 -40.64 9.07 -25.58
CA LEU A 116 -41.55 9.42 -24.49
C LEU A 116 -41.13 10.79 -23.95
N LYS A 117 -42.04 11.70 -24.10
CA LYS A 117 -41.98 13.12 -23.77
C LYS A 117 -41.74 13.35 -22.29
N ASP A 118 -40.80 14.25 -22.02
CA ASP A 118 -40.61 14.96 -20.76
C ASP A 118 -41.88 15.73 -20.36
N GLU A 119 -42.41 15.45 -19.17
CA GLU A 119 -43.20 16.41 -18.41
C GLU A 119 -42.32 17.01 -17.30
N LYS A 120 -41.91 18.24 -17.52
CA LYS A 120 -41.38 19.15 -16.55
C LYS A 120 -42.42 19.44 -15.47
N GLN A 121 -42.15 19.02 -14.23
CA GLN A 121 -42.84 19.56 -13.06
C GLN A 121 -42.16 20.87 -12.65
N GLU A 122 -42.85 21.95 -12.86
CA GLU A 122 -42.55 23.24 -12.25
C GLU A 122 -42.79 23.19 -10.74
N ASN A 123 -41.78 23.58 -10.01
CA ASN A 123 -41.80 23.75 -8.58
C ASN A 123 -42.27 25.17 -8.29
N SER A 124 -43.53 25.35 -7.94
CA SER A 124 -44.04 26.61 -7.38
C SER A 124 -44.25 26.44 -5.87
N GLN A 125 -43.36 27.08 -5.11
CA GLN A 125 -43.62 27.41 -3.70
C GLN A 125 -44.86 28.27 -3.59
N MET A 126 -45.81 27.85 -2.77
CA MET A 126 -46.88 28.71 -2.26
C MET A 126 -46.96 28.60 -0.74
N ASP A 127 -46.89 29.76 -0.16
CA ASP A 127 -46.92 30.15 1.25
C ASP A 127 -48.26 29.74 1.94
N PRO A 128 -48.25 29.30 3.19
CA PRO A 128 -49.47 28.91 3.89
C PRO A 128 -50.06 30.09 4.64
N GLN A 129 -50.97 30.86 4.04
CA GLN A 129 -51.85 31.75 4.81
C GLN A 129 -53.26 31.80 4.22
N SER A 130 -54.21 31.69 5.16
CA SER A 130 -55.67 31.95 5.06
C SER A 130 -56.51 30.89 4.33
N LEU A 131 -56.97 29.91 5.07
CA LEU A 131 -58.21 29.22 4.76
C LEU A 131 -59.33 29.85 5.59
N THR A 132 -59.97 30.87 5.05
CA THR A 132 -61.30 31.26 5.48
C THR A 132 -62.29 30.19 5.06
N ASP A 133 -63.21 29.85 5.96
CA ASP A 133 -64.35 28.98 5.71
C ASP A 133 -65.27 29.62 4.64
N ASP A 134 -65.03 29.26 3.40
CA ASP A 134 -66.00 29.48 2.33
C ASP A 134 -66.26 28.14 1.62
N LEU A 135 -67.41 27.61 1.90
CA LEU A 135 -68.00 26.47 1.22
C LEU A 135 -68.45 26.91 -0.17
N GLU A 136 -67.59 26.85 -1.18
CA GLU A 136 -68.04 26.86 -2.57
C GLU A 136 -68.49 25.44 -2.97
N GLU A 137 -69.79 25.29 -3.07
CA GLU A 137 -70.49 24.18 -3.72
C GLU A 137 -70.14 24.13 -5.20
N THR A 138 -69.29 23.16 -5.61
CA THR A 138 -69.30 22.77 -7.02
C THR A 138 -70.42 21.77 -7.25
N ASP A 139 -71.50 22.28 -7.71
CA ASP A 139 -72.66 21.52 -8.19
C ASP A 139 -72.28 20.82 -9.53
N GLN A 140 -71.82 19.55 -9.44
CA GLN A 140 -71.75 18.69 -10.63
C GLN A 140 -72.71 17.53 -10.48
N ASN A 141 -73.92 17.78 -10.78
CA ASN A 141 -74.87 16.85 -11.45
C ASN A 141 -76.21 17.48 -11.68
N ALA A 142 -76.30 18.26 -12.75
CA ALA A 142 -77.60 18.52 -13.37
C ALA A 142 -77.96 17.38 -14.34
N SER A 143 -78.50 16.30 -13.81
CA SER A 143 -79.23 15.33 -14.60
C SER A 143 -80.66 15.91 -14.86
N ALA A 144 -81.05 15.97 -16.13
CA ALA A 144 -82.39 16.42 -16.57
C ALA A 144 -83.49 15.77 -15.68
N GLY A 145 -84.06 16.57 -14.83
CA GLY A 145 -84.99 16.13 -13.82
C GLY A 145 -86.42 15.86 -14.35
N THR A 146 -86.95 14.78 -13.84
CA THR A 146 -88.42 14.61 -13.76
C THR A 146 -88.97 15.79 -12.95
N ILE A 147 -89.95 16.53 -13.52
CA ILE A 147 -90.68 17.62 -12.85
C ILE A 147 -91.53 16.95 -11.76
N ASP A 148 -91.23 17.23 -10.50
CA ASP A 148 -91.96 16.79 -9.33
C ASP A 148 -92.95 17.89 -8.97
N TYR A 149 -94.22 17.64 -8.98
CA TYR A 149 -95.28 18.66 -8.83
C TYR A 149 -95.77 18.81 -7.40
N GLY A 150 -95.11 18.24 -6.37
CA GLY A 150 -95.40 18.37 -4.91
C GLY A 150 -94.99 19.73 -4.35
N GLU A 151 -95.43 20.09 -3.14
CA GLU A 151 -95.14 21.35 -2.47
C GLU A 151 -94.39 21.16 -1.11
N TRP A 152 -93.38 22.02 -0.91
CA TRP A 152 -92.64 22.12 0.40
C TRP A 152 -93.54 22.92 1.38
N MET A 153 -93.79 22.33 2.59
CA MET A 153 -94.53 22.90 3.69
C MET A 153 -93.64 23.05 4.92
N GLU A 154 -93.61 24.21 5.56
CA GLU A 154 -92.89 24.48 6.79
C GLU A 154 -93.88 24.87 7.88
N ASP A 155 -93.73 24.22 9.06
CA ASP A 155 -94.49 24.52 10.24
C ASP A 155 -93.54 24.61 11.50
N GLU A 156 -94.09 24.86 12.69
CA GLU A 156 -93.26 25.01 13.90
C GLU A 156 -92.44 23.77 14.30
N SER A 157 -92.83 22.62 13.73
CA SER A 157 -92.18 21.31 13.98
C SER A 157 -91.12 20.99 12.93
N GLY A 158 -91.10 21.63 11.76
CA GLY A 158 -90.12 21.38 10.74
C GLY A 158 -90.69 21.52 9.31
N VAL A 159 -89.95 20.96 8.35
CA VAL A 159 -90.34 20.97 6.91
C VAL A 159 -90.85 19.60 6.51
N ARG A 160 -91.91 19.58 5.72
CA ARG A 160 -92.53 18.40 5.11
C ARG A 160 -92.70 18.60 3.60
N TYR A 161 -92.94 17.55 2.85
CA TYR A 161 -93.23 17.62 1.44
C TYR A 161 -94.59 16.95 1.17
N LEU A 162 -95.54 17.74 0.70
CA LEU A 162 -96.82 17.27 0.33
C LEU A 162 -96.74 16.70 -1.08
N ASN A 163 -97.00 15.46 -1.32
CA ASN A 163 -97.03 14.79 -2.61
C ASN A 163 -98.28 15.17 -3.36
N GLU A 164 -98.27 14.97 -4.68
CA GLU A 164 -99.39 15.25 -5.55
C GLU A 164 -100.67 14.54 -5.15
N ASP A 165 -100.57 13.40 -4.53
CA ASP A 165 -101.70 12.59 -4.06
C ASP A 165 -102.26 13.07 -2.71
N GLY A 166 -101.71 14.16 -2.16
CA GLY A 166 -102.11 14.71 -0.87
C GLY A 166 -101.56 14.00 0.35
N THR A 167 -100.60 13.12 0.18
CA THR A 167 -99.94 12.41 1.24
C THR A 167 -98.53 12.98 1.61
N PHE A 168 -98.03 12.69 2.82
CA PHE A 168 -96.66 12.97 3.20
C PHE A 168 -95.85 11.66 3.22
N THR A 169 -94.65 11.69 2.64
CA THR A 169 -93.67 10.59 2.76
C THR A 169 -93.27 10.46 4.21
N LYS A 170 -93.27 9.24 4.79
CA LYS A 170 -92.90 8.92 6.17
C LYS A 170 -91.96 7.76 6.20
N SER A 171 -90.94 7.81 7.09
CA SER A 171 -89.98 6.80 7.29
C SER A 171 -89.28 6.27 6.03
N ASP A 172 -89.11 7.13 5.02
CA ASP A 172 -88.69 6.72 3.68
C ASP A 172 -87.88 7.78 2.97
N PHE A 173 -87.06 7.34 1.98
CA PHE A 173 -86.39 8.21 1.01
C PHE A 173 -87.29 8.60 -0.12
N GLN A 174 -87.27 9.89 -0.46
CA GLN A 174 -87.98 10.44 -1.67
C GLN A 174 -87.02 11.23 -2.51
N LYS A 175 -87.13 11.09 -3.85
CA LYS A 175 -86.34 11.87 -4.78
C LYS A 175 -87.23 13.05 -5.26
N ILE A 176 -86.80 14.26 -4.93
CA ILE A 176 -87.58 15.51 -5.27
C ILE A 176 -86.64 16.43 -6.01
N GLY A 177 -87.00 16.90 -7.19
CA GLY A 177 -86.23 17.77 -8.05
C GLY A 177 -84.82 17.17 -8.39
N GLY A 178 -84.79 15.83 -8.51
CA GLY A 178 -83.54 15.12 -8.80
C GLY A 178 -82.65 14.82 -7.59
N CYS A 179 -82.97 15.40 -6.42
CA CYS A 179 -82.23 15.21 -5.14
C CYS A 179 -82.93 14.21 -4.22
N TRP A 180 -82.18 13.45 -3.42
CA TRP A 180 -82.67 12.55 -2.40
C TRP A 180 -82.86 13.29 -1.10
N PHE A 181 -83.99 13.00 -0.42
CA PHE A 181 -84.37 13.47 0.91
C PHE A 181 -84.85 12.26 1.73
N TYR A 182 -84.88 12.40 3.02
CA TYR A 182 -85.48 11.42 3.94
C TYR A 182 -86.46 12.12 4.87
N PHE A 183 -87.56 11.52 5.07
CA PHE A 183 -88.61 12.01 5.98
C PHE A 183 -88.74 11.02 7.12
N ASP A 184 -88.82 11.52 8.36
CA ASP A 184 -88.96 10.76 9.55
C ASP A 184 -90.36 10.07 9.69
N GLU A 185 -90.61 9.42 10.83
CA GLU A 185 -91.86 8.73 11.12
C GLU A 185 -93.07 9.68 11.13
N ASP A 186 -92.88 10.92 11.46
CA ASP A 186 -93.89 11.96 11.45
C ASP A 186 -93.99 12.67 10.14
N GLY A 187 -93.13 12.39 9.16
CA GLY A 187 -93.05 12.95 7.84
C GLY A 187 -92.29 14.28 7.73
N TYR A 188 -91.46 14.59 8.80
CA TYR A 188 -90.58 15.76 8.78
C TYR A 188 -89.26 15.49 8.07
N LEU A 189 -88.74 16.47 7.41
CA LEU A 189 -87.49 16.40 6.69
C LEU A 189 -86.31 16.18 7.64
N ALA A 190 -85.57 15.11 7.43
CA ALA A 190 -84.36 14.82 8.18
C ALA A 190 -83.17 15.69 7.77
N THR A 191 -82.43 16.20 8.72
CA THR A 191 -81.18 16.96 8.50
C THR A 191 -80.05 16.41 9.33
N GLY A 192 -78.83 16.68 8.91
CA GLY A 192 -77.63 16.19 9.60
C GLY A 192 -77.41 14.70 9.45
N TRP A 193 -76.69 14.09 10.45
CA TRP A 193 -76.45 12.67 10.47
C TRP A 193 -77.72 11.91 10.91
N GLN A 194 -78.13 10.95 10.06
CA GLN A 194 -79.23 10.04 10.33
C GLN A 194 -78.75 8.57 10.23
N THR A 195 -79.29 7.71 11.05
CA THR A 195 -79.09 6.25 10.95
C THR A 195 -80.42 5.63 10.50
N ILE A 196 -80.42 5.08 9.28
CA ILE A 196 -81.61 4.52 8.65
C ILE A 196 -81.26 3.07 8.26
N ASP A 197 -82.00 2.08 8.72
CA ASP A 197 -81.78 0.66 8.49
C ASP A 197 -80.32 0.24 8.80
N GLY A 198 -79.77 0.78 9.91
CA GLY A 198 -78.42 0.50 10.36
C GLY A 198 -77.30 1.19 9.52
N LYS A 199 -77.62 1.96 8.51
CA LYS A 199 -76.67 2.72 7.67
C LYS A 199 -76.72 4.19 8.03
N LYS A 200 -75.57 4.89 8.03
CA LYS A 200 -75.50 6.32 8.30
C LYS A 200 -75.53 7.10 6.99
N TYR A 201 -76.30 8.19 7.01
CA TYR A 201 -76.48 9.13 5.94
C TYR A 201 -76.26 10.56 6.47
N TYR A 202 -75.94 11.50 5.61
CA TYR A 202 -75.87 12.91 5.97
C TYR A 202 -76.78 13.73 5.10
N PHE A 203 -77.62 14.52 5.70
CA PHE A 203 -78.54 15.42 5.02
C PHE A 203 -78.13 16.87 5.34
N GLN A 204 -78.21 17.75 4.31
CA GLN A 204 -77.75 19.12 4.43
C GLN A 204 -78.53 19.85 5.57
N LYS A 205 -77.76 20.48 6.51
CA LYS A 205 -78.34 21.12 7.70
C LYS A 205 -78.86 22.57 7.45
N SER A 206 -78.39 23.19 6.39
CA SER A 206 -78.72 24.57 6.06
C SER A 206 -79.04 24.69 4.60
N GLY A 207 -79.89 25.69 4.22
CA GLY A 207 -80.30 25.94 2.84
C GLY A 207 -81.75 26.38 2.79
N ILE A 208 -82.19 26.69 1.62
CA ILE A 208 -83.61 27.04 1.35
C ILE A 208 -84.38 25.73 1.12
N LEU A 209 -85.69 25.80 1.11
CA LEU A 209 -86.60 24.70 0.73
C LEU A 209 -86.16 24.10 -0.62
N GLY A 210 -86.02 22.77 -0.67
CA GLY A 210 -85.48 22.01 -1.82
C GLY A 210 -83.98 21.82 -1.81
N THR A 211 -83.19 22.50 -0.92
CA THR A 211 -81.79 22.24 -0.68
C THR A 211 -81.55 21.86 0.75
N LEU A 212 -82.23 22.41 1.73
CA LEU A 212 -82.25 21.92 3.13
C LEU A 212 -82.68 20.45 3.11
N GLY A 213 -82.01 19.60 3.86
CA GLY A 213 -82.25 18.16 3.95
C GLY A 213 -81.87 17.36 2.68
N LYS A 214 -81.21 17.97 1.71
CA LYS A 214 -80.64 17.25 0.55
C LYS A 214 -79.63 16.21 1.03
N MET A 215 -79.83 14.97 0.59
CA MET A 215 -78.81 13.89 0.90
C MET A 215 -77.48 14.23 0.32
N TRP A 216 -76.46 14.18 1.11
CA TRP A 216 -75.07 14.35 0.69
C TRP A 216 -74.53 13.09 0.03
N THR A 217 -73.76 13.23 -1.02
CA THR A 217 -73.03 12.17 -1.69
C THR A 217 -71.60 12.65 -2.00
N GLY A 218 -70.64 11.72 -2.04
CA GLY A 218 -69.22 12.06 -2.23
C GLY A 218 -68.52 12.49 -0.96
N TRP A 219 -67.48 13.32 -1.12
CA TRP A 219 -66.66 13.79 0.01
C TRP A 219 -67.42 14.81 0.86
N LEU A 220 -67.42 14.57 2.18
CA LEU A 220 -68.04 15.45 3.17
C LEU A 220 -66.99 15.81 4.24
N LYS A 221 -66.83 17.11 4.52
CA LYS A 221 -66.14 17.59 5.73
C LYS A 221 -67.17 18.01 6.75
N ASN A 222 -67.18 17.35 7.91
CA ASN A 222 -68.13 17.66 8.97
C ASN A 222 -67.45 17.52 10.36
N GLY A 223 -67.54 18.56 11.16
CA GLY A 223 -66.89 18.55 12.50
C GLY A 223 -65.37 18.47 12.48
N GLY A 224 -64.71 18.96 11.39
CA GLY A 224 -63.27 18.84 11.19
C GLY A 224 -62.84 17.53 10.52
N GLU A 225 -63.67 16.48 10.56
CA GLU A 225 -63.41 15.16 10.02
C GLU A 225 -63.90 15.04 8.56
N ILE A 226 -63.33 14.11 7.81
CA ILE A 226 -63.66 13.82 6.40
C ILE A 226 -64.35 12.48 6.29
N TYR A 227 -65.44 12.45 5.59
CA TYR A 227 -66.25 11.27 5.33
C TYR A 227 -66.47 11.10 3.84
N TYR A 228 -66.93 9.93 3.42
CA TYR A 228 -67.36 9.72 2.04
C TYR A 228 -68.73 9.02 2.02
N LEU A 229 -69.69 9.60 1.36
CA LEU A 229 -71.03 9.08 1.17
C LEU A 229 -71.14 8.51 -0.23
N LYS A 230 -71.69 7.34 -0.41
CA LYS A 230 -71.76 6.62 -1.69
C LYS A 230 -72.49 7.46 -2.75
N GLN A 231 -71.80 7.71 -3.87
CA GLN A 231 -72.30 8.66 -4.92
C GLN A 231 -73.35 8.01 -5.82
N SER A 232 -73.32 6.69 -5.99
CA SER A 232 -74.22 6.02 -6.94
C SER A 232 -74.82 4.76 -6.31
N GLY A 233 -76.00 4.39 -6.79
CA GLY A 233 -76.71 3.20 -6.32
C GLY A 233 -78.22 3.42 -6.31
N GLU A 234 -78.91 2.41 -5.87
CA GLU A 234 -80.38 2.43 -5.70
C GLU A 234 -80.78 3.08 -4.37
N LYS A 235 -82.11 3.36 -4.21
CA LYS A 235 -82.75 3.84 -2.99
C LYS A 235 -82.23 3.01 -1.78
N GLY A 236 -81.82 3.68 -0.68
CA GLY A 236 -81.26 3.05 0.53
C GLY A 236 -79.85 2.50 0.40
N THR A 237 -79.19 2.68 -0.78
CA THR A 237 -77.73 2.38 -0.99
C THR A 237 -76.94 3.61 -1.38
N ILE A 238 -77.49 4.53 -2.15
CA ILE A 238 -76.88 5.83 -2.39
C ILE A 238 -76.84 6.67 -1.13
N GLY A 239 -75.84 7.48 -0.89
CA GLY A 239 -75.70 8.37 0.25
C GLY A 239 -75.26 7.70 1.56
N HIS A 240 -75.12 6.37 1.64
CA HIS A 240 -74.65 5.76 2.87
C HIS A 240 -73.16 5.99 3.09
N MET A 241 -72.80 6.21 4.34
CA MET A 241 -71.42 6.50 4.77
C MET A 241 -70.53 5.28 4.59
N PHE A 242 -69.33 5.48 4.00
CA PHE A 242 -68.33 4.42 3.88
C PHE A 242 -67.60 4.16 5.19
N THR A 243 -67.33 2.89 5.45
CA THR A 243 -66.47 2.40 6.51
C THR A 243 -65.52 1.29 5.99
N GLY A 244 -64.42 1.06 6.65
CA GLY A 244 -63.44 0.06 6.23
C GLY A 244 -62.70 0.47 4.96
N PHE A 245 -62.14 -0.52 4.25
CA PHE A 245 -61.44 -0.31 2.98
C PHE A 245 -62.46 -0.04 1.88
N GLN A 246 -62.24 1.06 1.15
CA GLN A 246 -63.07 1.48 0.03
C GLN A 246 -62.24 1.92 -1.17
N LYS A 247 -62.68 1.62 -2.36
CA LYS A 247 -62.08 2.07 -3.62
C LYS A 247 -62.89 3.19 -4.23
N ILE A 248 -62.30 4.38 -4.34
CA ILE A 248 -62.99 5.58 -4.85
C ILE A 248 -62.09 6.12 -5.98
N ASP A 249 -62.65 6.28 -7.18
CA ASP A 249 -61.92 6.78 -8.37
C ASP A 249 -60.58 6.07 -8.62
N GLY A 250 -60.60 4.74 -8.50
CA GLY A 250 -59.43 3.90 -8.72
C GLY A 250 -58.43 3.87 -7.57
N HIS A 251 -58.58 4.68 -6.51
CA HIS A 251 -57.71 4.76 -5.33
C HIS A 251 -58.33 4.11 -4.11
N SER A 252 -57.55 3.44 -3.31
CA SER A 252 -57.98 2.81 -2.04
C SER A 252 -57.87 3.79 -0.89
N TYR A 253 -58.86 3.77 -0.02
CA TYR A 253 -58.95 4.57 1.23
C TYR A 253 -59.39 3.67 2.35
N TYR A 254 -59.16 4.11 3.58
CA TYR A 254 -59.67 3.45 4.77
C TYR A 254 -60.43 4.42 5.65
N PHE A 255 -61.65 4.05 6.00
CA PHE A 255 -62.51 4.80 6.89
C PHE A 255 -62.67 4.01 8.20
N ALA A 256 -62.57 4.64 9.32
CA ALA A 256 -62.82 4.02 10.60
C ALA A 256 -64.27 3.55 10.73
N SER A 257 -64.59 2.84 11.79
CA SER A 257 -65.98 2.36 12.04
C SER A 257 -67.01 3.48 12.21
N ASP A 258 -66.55 4.65 12.64
CA ASP A 258 -67.39 5.88 12.73
C ASP A 258 -67.50 6.63 11.39
N GLY A 259 -66.83 6.20 10.31
CA GLY A 259 -66.82 6.75 8.98
C GLY A 259 -65.72 7.79 8.72
N THR A 260 -64.88 8.07 9.71
CA THR A 260 -63.81 9.08 9.55
C THR A 260 -62.69 8.57 8.64
N LEU A 261 -62.24 9.38 7.68
CA LEU A 261 -61.16 9.08 6.78
C LEU A 261 -59.84 8.95 7.57
N GLN A 262 -59.20 7.82 7.48
CA GLN A 262 -57.92 7.55 8.14
C GLN A 262 -56.77 8.02 7.28
N THR A 263 -55.75 8.64 7.92
CA THR A 263 -54.55 9.16 7.27
C THR A 263 -53.29 8.80 8.07
N GLY A 264 -52.12 8.91 7.45
CA GLY A 264 -50.87 8.56 8.11
C GLY A 264 -50.70 7.03 8.31
N TRP A 265 -49.94 6.64 9.30
CA TRP A 265 -49.70 5.24 9.64
C TRP A 265 -50.95 4.64 10.31
N GLN A 266 -51.40 3.52 9.78
CA GLN A 266 -52.52 2.74 10.35
C GLN A 266 -52.16 1.30 10.49
N LYS A 267 -52.34 0.75 11.68
CA LYS A 267 -52.30 -0.69 11.93
C LYS A 267 -53.70 -1.27 11.90
N ILE A 268 -53.99 -2.07 10.90
CA ILE A 268 -55.31 -2.68 10.70
C ILE A 268 -55.14 -4.18 10.72
N GLY A 269 -55.66 -4.80 11.77
CA GLY A 269 -55.34 -6.20 12.07
C GLY A 269 -53.89 -6.40 12.37
N SER A 270 -53.22 -7.33 11.66
CA SER A 270 -51.78 -7.59 11.76
C SER A 270 -50.93 -6.76 10.78
N SER A 271 -51.58 -6.07 9.85
CA SER A 271 -50.94 -5.36 8.74
C SER A 271 -50.77 -3.86 9.02
N VAL A 272 -49.75 -3.26 8.49
CA VAL A 272 -49.45 -1.81 8.58
C VAL A 272 -49.62 -1.20 7.23
N TYR A 273 -50.32 -0.08 7.17
CA TYR A 273 -50.63 0.70 5.96
C TYR A 273 -50.16 2.14 6.17
N TYR A 274 -50.04 2.86 5.07
CA TYR A 274 -49.86 4.29 5.12
C TYR A 274 -50.84 4.96 4.14
N PHE A 275 -51.61 5.89 4.67
CA PHE A 275 -52.54 6.69 3.93
C PHE A 275 -52.02 8.12 3.84
N LYS A 276 -52.05 8.72 2.65
CA LYS A 276 -51.49 10.05 2.41
C LYS A 276 -52.05 11.08 3.39
N ALA A 277 -51.16 11.70 4.20
CA ALA A 277 -51.59 12.57 5.30
C ALA A 277 -52.06 13.95 4.88
N SER A 278 -51.70 14.42 3.68
CA SER A 278 -52.03 15.75 3.18
C SER A 278 -52.52 15.75 1.72
N GLY A 279 -53.14 16.78 1.32
CA GLY A 279 -53.67 16.96 -0.03
C GLY A 279 -55.15 17.34 -0.03
N ALA A 280 -55.68 17.70 -1.19
CA ALA A 280 -57.12 17.99 -1.43
C ALA A 280 -58.01 16.74 -1.27
N TYR A 281 -59.31 16.90 -1.29
CA TYR A 281 -60.27 15.79 -1.36
C TYR A 281 -59.93 14.83 -2.49
N GLY A 282 -60.04 13.52 -2.27
CA GLY A 282 -59.66 12.49 -3.23
C GLY A 282 -58.15 12.29 -3.41
N VAL A 283 -57.28 13.10 -2.74
CA VAL A 283 -55.83 12.92 -2.70
C VAL A 283 -55.35 12.56 -1.27
N LYS A 284 -55.81 13.30 -0.25
CA LYS A 284 -55.62 12.96 1.15
C LYS A 284 -56.31 11.62 1.44
N GLY A 285 -55.70 10.78 2.20
CA GLY A 285 -56.19 9.44 2.54
C GLY A 285 -55.92 8.35 1.50
N ARG A 286 -55.30 8.65 0.33
CA ARG A 286 -54.94 7.60 -0.63
C ARG A 286 -53.97 6.62 -0.02
N MET A 287 -54.25 5.34 -0.11
CA MET A 287 -53.38 4.26 0.31
C MET A 287 -52.12 4.23 -0.51
N PHE A 288 -50.96 4.08 0.16
CA PHE A 288 -49.69 3.93 -0.53
C PHE A 288 -49.49 2.48 -0.98
N THR A 289 -48.93 2.33 -2.20
CA THR A 289 -48.44 1.07 -2.79
C THR A 289 -47.09 1.30 -3.42
N GLY A 290 -46.33 0.23 -3.60
CA GLY A 290 -44.97 0.31 -4.17
C GLY A 290 -43.96 0.99 -3.26
N VAL A 291 -42.87 1.48 -3.82
CA VAL A 291 -41.81 2.18 -3.08
C VAL A 291 -42.21 3.62 -2.83
N GLN A 292 -42.33 4.02 -1.58
CA GLN A 292 -42.78 5.35 -1.17
C GLN A 292 -41.82 6.00 -0.15
N ASN A 293 -41.76 7.34 -0.21
CA ASN A 293 -41.04 8.13 0.78
C ASN A 293 -42.04 8.76 1.76
N VAL A 294 -41.83 8.48 3.05
CA VAL A 294 -42.64 9.05 4.12
C VAL A 294 -41.69 9.73 5.11
N SER A 295 -41.79 11.03 5.26
CA SER A 295 -40.95 11.81 6.19
C SER A 295 -39.46 11.54 6.02
N GLY A 296 -38.96 11.52 4.77
CA GLY A 296 -37.54 11.31 4.43
C GLY A 296 -37.04 9.88 4.51
N LYS A 297 -37.91 8.93 4.88
CA LYS A 297 -37.59 7.49 4.95
C LYS A 297 -38.34 6.73 3.85
N THR A 298 -37.69 5.76 3.23
CA THR A 298 -38.26 4.95 2.14
C THR A 298 -38.87 3.66 2.71
N TYR A 299 -40.06 3.33 2.25
CA TYR A 299 -40.83 2.12 2.61
C TYR A 299 -41.29 1.42 1.35
N TYR A 300 -41.64 0.15 1.48
CA TYR A 300 -42.27 -0.63 0.41
C TYR A 300 -43.60 -1.18 0.89
N PHE A 301 -44.62 -0.91 0.09
CA PHE A 301 -45.99 -1.43 0.27
C PHE A 301 -46.30 -2.34 -0.92
N ASP A 302 -46.88 -3.50 -0.70
CA ASP A 302 -47.31 -4.39 -1.76
C ASP A 302 -48.53 -3.80 -2.55
N SER A 303 -49.05 -4.59 -3.47
CA SER A 303 -50.23 -4.19 -4.25
C SER A 303 -51.49 -3.93 -3.42
N ASP A 304 -51.58 -4.60 -2.27
CA ASP A 304 -52.68 -4.48 -1.31
C ASP A 304 -52.45 -3.36 -0.29
N GLY A 305 -51.34 -2.62 -0.42
CA GLY A 305 -50.96 -1.53 0.47
C GLY A 305 -50.35 -1.96 1.78
N VAL A 306 -50.05 -3.26 2.00
CA VAL A 306 -49.44 -3.75 3.22
C VAL A 306 -47.96 -3.43 3.20
N MET A 307 -47.48 -2.75 4.25
CA MET A 307 -46.08 -2.44 4.41
C MET A 307 -45.23 -3.71 4.53
N GLN A 308 -44.20 -3.83 3.72
CA GLN A 308 -43.32 -4.99 3.67
C GLN A 308 -42.06 -4.76 4.52
N THR A 309 -41.57 -5.85 5.16
CA THR A 309 -40.35 -5.86 5.96
C THR A 309 -39.40 -6.96 5.54
N GLY A 310 -38.13 -6.91 5.99
CA GLY A 310 -37.13 -7.91 5.64
C GLY A 310 -36.67 -7.77 4.18
N TRP A 311 -36.21 -8.88 3.61
CA TRP A 311 -35.75 -8.94 2.24
C TRP A 311 -36.93 -8.85 1.26
N GLN A 312 -36.88 -7.90 0.33
CA GLN A 312 -37.85 -7.73 -0.74
C GLN A 312 -37.15 -7.67 -2.09
N THR A 313 -37.74 -8.29 -3.12
CA THR A 313 -37.29 -8.19 -4.49
C THR A 313 -38.25 -7.27 -5.28
N ILE A 314 -37.73 -6.15 -5.72
CA ILE A 314 -38.53 -5.13 -6.42
C ILE A 314 -37.86 -4.90 -7.77
N ASN A 315 -38.55 -5.15 -8.87
CA ASN A 315 -38.03 -5.05 -10.23
C ASN A 315 -36.69 -5.80 -10.41
N GLY A 316 -36.61 -7.04 -9.90
CA GLY A 316 -35.41 -7.90 -10.00
C GLY A 316 -34.23 -7.52 -9.12
N LYS A 317 -34.35 -6.47 -8.30
CA LYS A 317 -33.31 -6.00 -7.38
C LYS A 317 -33.72 -6.25 -5.94
N ARG A 318 -32.76 -6.67 -5.08
CA ARG A 318 -33.02 -6.99 -3.66
C ARG A 318 -32.76 -5.78 -2.78
N TYR A 319 -33.66 -5.58 -1.83
CA TYR A 319 -33.64 -4.52 -0.81
C TYR A 319 -33.94 -5.13 0.55
N TYR A 320 -33.57 -4.44 1.61
CA TYR A 320 -33.92 -4.84 2.95
C TYR A 320 -34.66 -3.74 3.70
N PHE A 321 -35.80 -4.11 4.29
CA PHE A 321 -36.63 -3.24 5.09
C PHE A 321 -36.62 -3.68 6.54
N GLN A 322 -36.47 -2.75 7.46
CA GLN A 322 -36.28 -3.01 8.89
C GLN A 322 -37.44 -3.85 9.46
N LYS A 323 -37.09 -4.95 10.15
CA LYS A 323 -38.09 -5.92 10.66
C LYS A 323 -38.68 -5.57 12.04
N SER A 324 -38.05 -4.66 12.77
CA SER A 324 -38.45 -4.29 14.14
C SER A 324 -38.45 -2.78 14.31
N GLY A 325 -39.18 -2.27 15.27
CA GLY A 325 -39.32 -0.86 15.59
C GLY A 325 -40.75 -0.38 15.60
N ASP A 326 -40.96 0.86 16.00
CA ASP A 326 -42.28 1.52 16.05
C ASP A 326 -42.75 1.97 14.65
N LEU A 327 -44.00 2.36 14.54
CA LEU A 327 -44.56 3.01 13.31
C LEU A 327 -43.67 4.20 12.88
N GLY A 328 -43.24 4.19 11.62
CA GLY A 328 -42.30 5.19 11.08
C GLY A 328 -40.81 4.83 11.22
N THR A 329 -40.47 3.70 11.89
CA THR A 329 -39.14 3.07 11.85
C THR A 329 -39.21 1.62 11.35
N LEU A 330 -40.19 0.87 11.78
CA LEU A 330 -40.53 -0.43 11.19
C LEU A 330 -40.76 -0.28 9.70
N GLY A 331 -40.23 -1.18 8.88
CA GLY A 331 -40.37 -1.17 7.43
C GLY A 331 -39.50 -0.12 6.71
N LYS A 332 -38.68 0.64 7.42
CA LYS A 332 -37.72 1.58 6.79
C LYS A 332 -36.71 0.83 5.95
N MET A 333 -36.47 1.27 4.72
CA MET A 333 -35.42 0.73 3.86
C MET A 333 -34.03 0.99 4.49
N LEU A 334 -33.24 -0.06 4.67
CA LEU A 334 -31.90 0.06 5.19
C LEU A 334 -30.89 0.32 4.06
N VAL A 335 -29.76 0.94 4.43
CA VAL A 335 -28.62 1.23 3.55
C VAL A 335 -27.33 0.99 4.31
N GLY A 336 -26.23 0.71 3.60
CA GLY A 336 -24.94 0.44 4.21
C GLY A 336 -24.78 -1.04 4.61
N TRP A 337 -23.93 -1.30 5.60
CA TRP A 337 -23.66 -2.65 6.10
C TRP A 337 -24.85 -3.23 6.85
N LEU A 338 -25.21 -4.46 6.50
CA LEU A 338 -26.30 -5.21 7.10
C LEU A 338 -25.82 -6.60 7.51
N LYS A 339 -26.09 -7.02 8.75
CA LYS A 339 -26.02 -8.42 9.16
C LYS A 339 -27.42 -9.00 9.21
N SER A 340 -27.64 -10.10 8.50
CA SER A 340 -28.93 -10.77 8.45
C SER A 340 -28.73 -12.27 8.29
N GLY A 341 -29.31 -13.07 9.17
CA GLY A 341 -29.17 -14.53 9.14
C GLY A 341 -27.72 -15.01 9.32
N GLY A 342 -26.89 -14.30 10.12
CA GLY A 342 -25.47 -14.62 10.32
C GLY A 342 -24.54 -14.04 9.26
N GLU A 343 -25.04 -13.72 8.07
CA GLU A 343 -24.30 -13.24 6.93
C GLU A 343 -24.24 -11.70 6.87
N ILE A 344 -23.22 -11.17 6.16
CA ILE A 344 -22.99 -9.73 5.99
C ILE A 344 -23.31 -9.34 4.55
N TYR A 345 -24.05 -8.27 4.42
CA TYR A 345 -24.48 -7.66 3.14
C TYR A 345 -24.11 -6.19 3.10
N TYR A 346 -24.16 -5.61 1.92
CA TYR A 346 -24.08 -4.17 1.77
C TYR A 346 -25.19 -3.65 0.85
N LEU A 347 -25.91 -2.66 1.33
CA LEU A 347 -27.00 -1.99 0.64
C LEU A 347 -26.53 -0.61 0.19
N LYS A 348 -26.71 -0.26 -1.07
CA LYS A 348 -26.20 0.96 -1.66
C LYS A 348 -26.69 2.20 -0.92
N GLN A 349 -25.78 3.04 -0.44
CA GLN A 349 -26.11 4.19 0.42
C GLN A 349 -26.65 5.39 -0.38
N THR A 350 -26.22 5.54 -1.62
CA THR A 350 -26.54 6.69 -2.47
C THR A 350 -27.18 6.26 -3.79
N GLY A 351 -27.78 7.17 -4.46
CA GLY A 351 -28.43 6.97 -5.75
C GLY A 351 -29.91 7.34 -5.72
N GLU A 352 -30.53 7.39 -6.89
CA GLU A 352 -31.94 7.72 -7.10
C GLU A 352 -32.89 6.62 -6.59
N LYS A 353 -34.21 6.89 -6.65
CA LYS A 353 -35.25 5.89 -6.34
C LYS A 353 -35.04 4.62 -7.16
N GLY A 354 -35.01 3.46 -6.50
CA GLY A 354 -34.76 2.15 -7.13
C GLY A 354 -33.26 1.79 -7.31
N VAL A 355 -32.32 2.68 -6.93
CA VAL A 355 -30.88 2.42 -6.90
C VAL A 355 -30.36 2.42 -5.46
N LYS A 356 -30.73 3.44 -4.66
CA LYS A 356 -30.44 3.48 -3.23
C LYS A 356 -31.10 2.30 -2.53
N GLY A 357 -30.39 1.67 -1.60
CA GLY A 357 -30.86 0.48 -0.87
C GLY A 357 -30.68 -0.84 -1.61
N GLN A 358 -30.27 -0.83 -2.87
CA GLN A 358 -30.04 -2.05 -3.64
C GLN A 358 -28.88 -2.86 -3.03
N MET A 359 -29.08 -4.16 -2.86
CA MET A 359 -28.07 -5.10 -2.40
C MET A 359 -26.93 -5.20 -3.41
N PHE A 360 -25.68 -5.15 -2.94
CA PHE A 360 -24.49 -5.36 -3.75
C PHE A 360 -24.25 -6.85 -4.04
N THR A 361 -23.78 -7.11 -5.26
CA THR A 361 -23.24 -8.41 -5.70
C THR A 361 -21.97 -8.19 -6.50
N GLY A 362 -21.12 -9.20 -6.62
CA GLY A 362 -19.87 -9.11 -7.35
C GLY A 362 -18.81 -8.25 -6.65
N LEU A 363 -17.83 -7.78 -7.43
CA LEU A 363 -16.75 -6.93 -6.92
C LEU A 363 -17.20 -5.47 -6.85
N GLN A 364 -17.19 -4.89 -5.66
CA GLN A 364 -17.69 -3.55 -5.38
C GLN A 364 -16.67 -2.69 -4.64
N SER A 365 -16.71 -1.37 -4.88
CA SER A 365 -15.91 -0.39 -4.14
C SER A 365 -16.78 0.34 -3.13
N ILE A 366 -16.38 0.31 -1.85
CA ILE A 366 -17.07 0.96 -0.74
C ILE A 366 -16.03 1.77 0.04
N SER A 367 -16.21 3.08 0.14
CA SER A 367 -15.30 3.98 0.86
C SER A 367 -13.82 3.74 0.49
N GLY A 368 -13.51 3.65 -0.80
CA GLY A 368 -12.15 3.47 -1.32
C GLY A 368 -11.57 2.06 -1.21
N HIS A 369 -12.28 1.10 -0.61
CA HIS A 369 -11.87 -0.29 -0.51
C HIS A 369 -12.72 -1.20 -1.39
N LYS A 370 -12.12 -2.25 -1.97
CA LYS A 370 -12.85 -3.25 -2.75
C LYS A 370 -13.28 -4.42 -1.87
N TYR A 371 -14.48 -4.93 -2.15
CA TYR A 371 -15.13 -6.05 -1.50
C TYR A 371 -15.74 -6.97 -2.55
N TYR A 372 -15.90 -8.24 -2.24
CA TYR A 372 -16.58 -9.18 -3.11
C TYR A 372 -17.80 -9.76 -2.43
N PHE A 373 -18.92 -9.67 -3.10
CA PHE A 373 -20.21 -10.23 -2.66
C PHE A 373 -20.62 -11.34 -3.63
N ALA A 374 -21.03 -12.48 -3.10
CA ALA A 374 -21.56 -13.56 -3.91
C ALA A 374 -22.83 -13.12 -4.67
N SER A 375 -23.36 -13.99 -5.52
CA SER A 375 -24.59 -13.70 -6.29
C SER A 375 -25.83 -13.52 -5.40
N ASP A 376 -25.84 -14.12 -4.22
CA ASP A 376 -26.89 -13.96 -3.19
C ASP A 376 -26.70 -12.68 -2.34
N GLY A 377 -25.60 -11.94 -2.54
CA GLY A 377 -25.26 -10.72 -1.84
C GLY A 377 -24.40 -10.91 -0.58
N THR A 378 -24.03 -12.13 -0.21
CA THR A 378 -23.21 -12.39 0.98
C THR A 378 -21.78 -11.93 0.79
N LEU A 379 -21.22 -11.22 1.79
CA LEU A 379 -19.83 -10.76 1.78
C LEU A 379 -18.88 -11.96 1.80
N GLN A 380 -18.01 -12.05 0.81
CA GLN A 380 -17.01 -13.08 0.70
C GLN A 380 -15.70 -12.68 1.36
N THR A 381 -15.08 -13.63 2.08
CA THR A 381 -13.80 -13.45 2.76
C THR A 381 -12.82 -14.59 2.45
N GLY A 382 -11.54 -14.43 2.79
CA GLY A 382 -10.52 -15.43 2.51
C GLY A 382 -10.15 -15.47 1.02
N TRP A 383 -9.69 -16.63 0.58
CA TRP A 383 -9.31 -16.87 -0.80
C TRP A 383 -10.54 -16.97 -1.71
N GLN A 384 -10.56 -16.19 -2.79
CA GLN A 384 -11.62 -16.21 -3.79
C GLN A 384 -11.03 -16.30 -5.20
N LYS A 385 -11.57 -17.22 -6.01
CA LYS A 385 -11.29 -17.30 -7.43
C LYS A 385 -12.43 -16.61 -8.19
N ILE A 386 -12.12 -15.51 -8.86
CA ILE A 386 -13.10 -14.73 -9.62
C ILE A 386 -12.64 -14.72 -11.07
N GLY A 387 -13.33 -15.44 -11.93
CA GLY A 387 -12.86 -15.72 -13.28
C GLY A 387 -11.57 -16.54 -13.25
N SER A 388 -10.54 -16.10 -13.98
CA SER A 388 -9.21 -16.71 -14.00
C SER A 388 -8.29 -16.24 -12.88
N SER A 389 -8.66 -15.22 -12.12
CA SER A 389 -7.82 -14.53 -11.14
C SER A 389 -8.13 -14.96 -9.70
N THR A 390 -7.10 -15.02 -8.87
CA THR A 390 -7.20 -15.35 -7.45
C THR A 390 -7.00 -14.08 -6.63
N TYR A 391 -7.85 -13.90 -5.63
CA TYR A 391 -7.88 -12.75 -4.72
C TYR A 391 -7.89 -13.23 -3.27
N TYR A 392 -7.57 -12.34 -2.36
CA TYR A 392 -7.79 -12.58 -0.93
C TYR A 392 -8.50 -11.39 -0.29
N PHE A 393 -9.57 -11.71 0.43
CA PHE A 393 -10.37 -10.75 1.17
C PHE A 393 -10.19 -10.98 2.67
N LYS A 394 -9.94 -9.92 3.42
CA LYS A 394 -9.62 -10.00 4.84
C LYS A 394 -10.68 -10.79 5.61
N ALA A 395 -10.27 -11.89 6.29
CA ALA A 395 -11.18 -12.82 6.91
C ALA A 395 -11.76 -12.32 8.24
N SER A 396 -11.09 -11.40 8.93
CA SER A 396 -11.47 -10.91 10.25
C SER A 396 -11.54 -9.38 10.31
N GLY A 397 -12.18 -8.86 11.36
CA GLY A 397 -12.34 -7.44 11.60
C GLY A 397 -13.80 -7.00 11.63
N THR A 398 -14.05 -5.76 12.07
CA THR A 398 -15.36 -5.10 12.10
C THR A 398 -15.92 -4.82 10.71
N TYR A 399 -17.16 -4.33 10.63
CA TYR A 399 -17.77 -3.85 9.39
C TYR A 399 -16.87 -2.84 8.68
N GLY A 400 -16.73 -2.97 7.35
CA GLY A 400 -15.86 -2.11 6.55
C GLY A 400 -14.36 -2.42 6.67
N VAL A 401 -13.94 -3.36 7.55
CA VAL A 401 -12.56 -3.88 7.62
C VAL A 401 -12.52 -5.34 7.14
N ARG A 402 -13.39 -6.20 7.67
CA ARG A 402 -13.60 -7.56 7.18
C ARG A 402 -14.05 -7.51 5.72
N GLY A 403 -13.54 -8.37 4.91
CA GLY A 403 -13.85 -8.44 3.47
C GLY A 403 -13.06 -7.46 2.60
N ARG A 404 -12.18 -6.61 3.13
CA ARG A 404 -11.32 -5.76 2.30
C ARG A 404 -10.39 -6.60 1.44
N MET A 405 -10.35 -6.29 0.15
CA MET A 405 -9.44 -6.91 -0.80
C MET A 405 -7.99 -6.57 -0.45
N PHE A 406 -7.12 -7.56 -0.45
CA PHE A 406 -5.68 -7.36 -0.26
C PHE A 406 -5.01 -6.88 -1.54
N THR A 407 -4.04 -5.96 -1.36
CA THR A 407 -3.13 -5.47 -2.39
C THR A 407 -1.72 -5.38 -1.82
N GLY A 408 -0.70 -5.39 -2.67
CA GLY A 408 0.70 -5.32 -2.24
C GLY A 408 1.17 -6.60 -1.52
N LEU A 409 2.26 -6.49 -0.77
CA LEU A 409 2.79 -7.59 0.05
C LEU A 409 1.92 -7.79 1.30
N GLN A 410 1.42 -9.01 1.49
CA GLN A 410 0.55 -9.38 2.59
C GLN A 410 0.98 -10.69 3.25
N ASN A 411 0.87 -10.74 4.57
CA ASN A 411 1.06 -11.96 5.34
C ASN A 411 -0.30 -12.59 5.64
N ILE A 412 -0.46 -13.85 5.25
CA ILE A 412 -1.66 -14.65 5.47
C ILE A 412 -1.21 -15.99 6.05
N SER A 413 -1.64 -16.32 7.27
CA SER A 413 -1.26 -17.57 7.96
C SER A 413 0.26 -17.80 7.90
N SER A 414 1.06 -16.80 8.35
CA SER A 414 2.52 -16.82 8.41
C SER A 414 3.25 -16.94 7.06
N LYS A 415 2.54 -16.91 5.95
CA LYS A 415 3.09 -16.92 4.59
C LYS A 415 2.91 -15.57 3.92
N THR A 416 3.92 -15.12 3.15
CA THR A 416 3.88 -13.84 2.44
C THR A 416 3.43 -14.06 1.00
N TYR A 417 2.51 -13.22 0.54
CA TYR A 417 1.95 -13.18 -0.81
C TYR A 417 2.06 -11.78 -1.39
N TYR A 418 2.01 -11.68 -2.70
CA TYR A 418 1.95 -10.39 -3.38
C TYR A 418 0.71 -10.30 -4.26
N PHE A 419 -0.04 -9.23 -4.08
CA PHE A 419 -1.22 -8.91 -4.87
C PHE A 419 -0.97 -7.63 -5.66
N SER A 420 -1.37 -7.60 -6.91
CA SER A 420 -1.31 -6.39 -7.73
C SER A 420 -2.15 -5.25 -7.13
N SER A 421 -2.06 -4.07 -7.69
CA SER A 421 -2.95 -2.93 -7.34
C SER A 421 -4.43 -3.23 -7.63
N SER A 422 -4.71 -4.13 -8.58
CA SER A 422 -6.07 -4.63 -8.84
C SER A 422 -6.52 -5.73 -7.87
N GLY A 423 -5.63 -6.22 -6.98
CA GLY A 423 -5.89 -7.26 -5.97
C GLY A 423 -5.65 -8.68 -6.46
N THR A 424 -5.14 -8.89 -7.69
CA THR A 424 -4.87 -10.22 -8.21
C THR A 424 -3.59 -10.80 -7.63
N LEU A 425 -3.63 -12.06 -7.19
CA LEU A 425 -2.45 -12.78 -6.71
C LEU A 425 -1.39 -12.85 -7.81
N GLN A 426 -0.17 -12.46 -7.49
CA GLN A 426 0.96 -12.46 -8.41
C GLN A 426 1.84 -13.70 -8.20
N LEU A 427 2.28 -14.29 -9.30
CA LEU A 427 3.06 -15.52 -9.33
C LEU A 427 4.39 -15.29 -10.06
N GLY A 428 5.39 -16.13 -9.78
CA GLY A 428 6.70 -16.07 -10.43
C GLY A 428 7.51 -14.87 -10.00
N TRP A 429 8.36 -14.37 -10.89
CA TRP A 429 9.20 -13.21 -10.63
C TRP A 429 8.37 -11.92 -10.60
N GLN A 430 8.53 -11.14 -9.53
CA GLN A 430 7.89 -9.84 -9.35
C GLN A 430 8.93 -8.79 -8.92
N THR A 431 8.83 -7.60 -9.48
CA THR A 431 9.63 -6.44 -9.05
C THR A 431 8.76 -5.53 -8.19
N ILE A 432 9.14 -5.38 -6.93
CA ILE A 432 8.38 -4.58 -5.94
C ILE A 432 9.33 -3.55 -5.36
N SER A 433 9.04 -2.27 -5.58
CA SER A 433 9.90 -1.14 -5.13
C SER A 433 11.36 -1.33 -5.57
N GLY A 434 11.60 -1.72 -6.83
CA GLY A 434 12.92 -1.92 -7.41
C GLY A 434 13.63 -3.23 -7.01
N LYS A 435 13.08 -4.02 -6.10
CA LYS A 435 13.64 -5.29 -5.63
C LYS A 435 12.91 -6.48 -6.25
N LYS A 436 13.63 -7.54 -6.63
CA LYS A 436 13.05 -8.76 -7.22
C LYS A 436 12.74 -9.81 -6.17
N TYR A 437 11.58 -10.45 -6.33
CA TYR A 437 11.06 -11.53 -5.50
C TYR A 437 10.51 -12.64 -6.37
N TYR A 438 10.42 -13.84 -5.83
CA TYR A 438 9.79 -14.96 -6.52
C TYR A 438 8.63 -15.54 -5.71
N PHE A 439 7.49 -15.74 -6.36
CA PHE A 439 6.29 -16.32 -5.78
C PHE A 439 5.95 -17.64 -6.47
N LYS A 440 5.64 -18.68 -5.70
CA LYS A 440 5.38 -20.02 -6.21
C LYS A 440 4.32 -20.02 -7.30
N LYS A 441 4.62 -20.69 -8.43
CA LYS A 441 3.71 -20.76 -9.59
C LYS A 441 2.72 -21.93 -9.53
N SER A 442 2.90 -22.87 -8.61
CA SER A 442 2.07 -24.05 -8.45
C SER A 442 1.74 -24.30 -6.98
N GLY A 443 0.66 -25.03 -6.73
CA GLY A 443 0.14 -25.38 -5.43
C GLY A 443 -1.32 -24.98 -5.26
N ASP A 444 -1.95 -25.43 -4.17
CA ASP A 444 -3.34 -25.12 -3.80
C ASP A 444 -3.46 -23.73 -3.11
N PHE A 445 -4.66 -23.31 -2.81
CA PHE A 445 -4.92 -22.12 -1.97
C PHE A 445 -4.15 -22.23 -0.65
N GLY A 446 -3.39 -21.15 -0.34
CA GLY A 446 -2.51 -21.12 0.82
C GLY A 446 -1.09 -21.65 0.59
N THR A 447 -0.76 -22.21 -0.61
CA THR A 447 0.59 -22.53 -1.04
C THR A 447 0.95 -21.87 -2.38
N LEU A 448 0.03 -21.83 -3.33
CA LEU A 448 0.16 -21.06 -4.57
C LEU A 448 0.42 -19.59 -4.25
N GLY A 449 1.42 -18.98 -4.89
CA GLY A 449 1.75 -17.57 -4.71
C GLY A 449 2.49 -17.23 -3.41
N THR A 450 2.92 -18.22 -2.62
CA THR A 450 3.78 -17.94 -1.45
C THR A 450 5.15 -17.44 -1.89
N MET A 451 5.65 -16.44 -1.21
CA MET A 451 6.99 -15.89 -1.43
C MET A 451 8.04 -16.98 -1.19
N TRP A 452 8.96 -17.14 -2.14
CA TRP A 452 10.08 -18.04 -2.02
C TRP A 452 11.20 -17.41 -1.18
N THR A 453 11.91 -18.22 -0.42
CA THR A 453 13.15 -17.87 0.29
C THR A 453 14.15 -18.98 0.13
N GLY A 454 15.45 -18.68 0.27
CA GLY A 454 16.52 -19.64 0.09
C GLY A 454 16.85 -19.91 -1.40
N TRP A 455 17.46 -21.05 -1.66
CA TRP A 455 17.90 -21.45 -2.98
C TRP A 455 16.72 -21.71 -3.91
N LEU A 456 16.76 -21.16 -5.11
CA LEU A 456 15.76 -21.34 -6.17
C LEU A 456 16.43 -21.72 -7.48
N LYS A 457 16.03 -22.84 -8.07
CA LYS A 457 16.33 -23.16 -9.48
C LYS A 457 15.15 -22.73 -10.35
N ASN A 458 15.39 -21.87 -11.31
CA ASN A 458 14.36 -21.41 -12.24
C ASN A 458 14.95 -21.15 -13.62
N GLY A 459 14.39 -21.76 -14.66
CA GLY A 459 14.90 -21.65 -16.02
C GLY A 459 16.33 -22.19 -16.21
N GLY A 460 16.73 -23.22 -15.46
CA GLY A 460 18.10 -23.76 -15.49
C GLY A 460 19.10 -23.05 -14.59
N GLU A 461 18.82 -21.80 -14.22
CA GLU A 461 19.67 -20.94 -13.42
C GLU A 461 19.37 -21.06 -11.92
N ILE A 462 20.37 -20.77 -11.08
CA ILE A 462 20.26 -20.80 -9.62
C ILE A 462 20.27 -19.38 -9.09
N TYR A 463 19.33 -19.12 -8.18
CA TYR A 463 19.13 -17.84 -7.48
C TYR A 463 19.11 -18.08 -5.97
N TYR A 464 19.29 -17.03 -5.20
CA TYR A 464 19.06 -17.06 -3.76
C TYR A 464 18.16 -15.89 -3.32
N LEU A 465 17.12 -16.21 -2.59
CA LEU A 465 16.18 -15.25 -2.04
C LEU A 465 16.39 -15.15 -0.54
N LYS A 466 16.56 -13.95 0.00
CA LYS A 466 16.90 -13.67 1.40
C LYS A 466 15.91 -14.36 2.36
N GLU A 467 16.40 -15.18 3.29
CA GLU A 467 15.56 -15.98 4.18
C GLU A 467 15.04 -15.21 5.36
N THR A 468 15.79 -14.22 5.82
CA THR A 468 15.47 -13.40 7.00
C THR A 468 15.33 -11.93 6.65
N GLY A 469 14.85 -11.13 7.59
CA GLY A 469 14.68 -9.70 7.43
C GLY A 469 13.24 -9.24 7.59
N SER A 470 13.04 -7.94 7.65
CA SER A 470 11.75 -7.27 7.76
C SER A 470 10.89 -7.42 6.48
N LYS A 471 9.61 -6.98 6.55
CA LYS A 471 8.73 -6.93 5.37
C LYS A 471 9.39 -6.07 4.27
N GLY A 472 9.57 -6.66 3.08
CA GLY A 472 10.24 -6.03 1.94
C GLY A 472 11.76 -6.27 1.87
N GLU A 473 12.35 -6.98 2.84
CA GLU A 473 13.74 -7.47 2.79
C GLU A 473 13.77 -8.98 2.62
N LYS A 474 13.01 -9.73 3.45
CA LYS A 474 12.84 -11.18 3.31
C LYS A 474 12.29 -11.49 1.91
N GLY A 475 12.85 -12.49 1.27
CA GLY A 475 12.50 -12.92 -0.09
C GLY A 475 13.14 -12.09 -1.21
N GLN A 476 13.92 -11.07 -0.90
CA GLN A 476 14.64 -10.29 -1.90
C GLN A 476 15.71 -11.13 -2.58
N MET A 477 15.77 -11.07 -3.90
CA MET A 477 16.80 -11.75 -4.70
C MET A 477 18.17 -11.14 -4.43
N TYR A 478 19.19 -11.98 -4.20
CA TYR A 478 20.56 -11.57 -4.06
C TYR A 478 21.17 -11.19 -5.41
N THR A 479 22.02 -10.15 -5.39
CA THR A 479 22.89 -9.74 -6.49
C THR A 479 24.25 -9.36 -5.92
N GLY A 480 25.31 -9.43 -6.70
CA GLY A 480 26.66 -9.13 -6.24
C GLY A 480 27.19 -10.14 -5.21
N TRP A 481 28.08 -9.69 -4.35
CA TRP A 481 28.70 -10.50 -3.31
C TRP A 481 27.76 -10.75 -2.14
N ASN A 482 27.66 -12.01 -1.71
CA ASN A 482 26.84 -12.39 -0.55
C ASN A 482 27.46 -13.56 0.20
N THR A 483 27.35 -13.54 1.53
CA THR A 483 27.67 -14.68 2.40
C THR A 483 26.39 -15.42 2.76
N ILE A 484 26.38 -16.73 2.52
CA ILE A 484 25.28 -17.64 2.83
C ILE A 484 25.86 -18.82 3.59
N ASP A 485 25.39 -19.06 4.80
CA ASP A 485 25.89 -20.13 5.69
C ASP A 485 27.43 -20.09 5.88
N GLY A 486 28.00 -18.88 6.01
CA GLY A 486 29.43 -18.67 6.18
C GLY A 486 30.28 -18.78 4.91
N GLU A 487 29.68 -19.13 3.76
CA GLU A 487 30.36 -19.28 2.49
C GLU A 487 30.04 -18.09 1.56
N THR A 488 31.02 -17.67 0.78
CA THR A 488 30.89 -16.52 -0.13
C THR A 488 30.45 -16.97 -1.52
N PHE A 489 29.46 -16.28 -2.05
CA PHE A 489 28.90 -16.46 -3.39
C PHE A 489 28.87 -15.12 -4.14
N TYR A 490 28.83 -15.21 -5.46
CA TYR A 490 28.59 -14.05 -6.31
C TYR A 490 27.41 -14.28 -7.24
N PHE A 491 26.54 -13.30 -7.31
CA PHE A 491 25.35 -13.31 -8.17
C PHE A 491 25.46 -12.18 -9.18
N SER A 492 25.13 -12.42 -10.43
CA SER A 492 25.08 -11.39 -11.46
C SER A 492 24.07 -10.30 -11.10
N SER A 493 24.05 -9.21 -11.85
CA SER A 493 23.02 -8.15 -11.72
C SER A 493 21.60 -8.67 -11.99
N SER A 494 21.46 -9.75 -12.76
CA SER A 494 20.19 -10.47 -12.99
C SER A 494 19.85 -11.46 -11.85
N GLY A 495 20.74 -11.67 -10.87
CA GLY A 495 20.57 -12.54 -9.71
C GLY A 495 21.01 -14.00 -9.94
N GLN A 496 21.62 -14.32 -11.09
CA GLN A 496 22.09 -15.65 -11.38
C GLN A 496 23.39 -15.96 -10.62
N MET A 497 23.42 -17.06 -9.89
CA MET A 497 24.62 -17.50 -9.17
C MET A 497 25.74 -17.80 -10.18
N GLN A 498 26.91 -17.21 -9.94
CA GLN A 498 28.06 -17.40 -10.79
C GLN A 498 28.87 -18.64 -10.37
N THR A 499 29.40 -19.35 -11.34
CA THR A 499 30.23 -20.55 -11.14
C THR A 499 31.43 -20.55 -12.09
N GLY A 500 32.47 -21.32 -11.77
CA GLY A 500 33.69 -21.39 -12.59
C GLY A 500 34.50 -20.10 -12.49
N TRP A 501 35.27 -19.80 -13.53
CA TRP A 501 36.07 -18.60 -13.63
C TRP A 501 35.17 -17.37 -13.87
N GLN A 502 35.37 -16.35 -13.04
CA GLN A 502 34.64 -15.07 -13.14
C GLN A 502 35.60 -13.90 -13.02
N LYS A 503 35.51 -12.97 -13.98
CA LYS A 503 36.18 -11.66 -13.87
C LYS A 503 35.15 -10.65 -13.35
N ILE A 504 35.40 -10.15 -12.15
CA ILE A 504 34.52 -9.21 -11.46
C ILE A 504 35.31 -7.92 -11.23
N GLY A 505 34.94 -6.86 -11.93
CA GLY A 505 35.82 -5.71 -12.09
C GLY A 505 37.10 -6.12 -12.82
N SER A 506 38.25 -5.71 -12.30
CA SER A 506 39.55 -6.08 -12.81
C SER A 506 40.08 -7.43 -12.28
N ARG A 507 39.43 -8.00 -11.27
CA ARG A 507 39.94 -9.16 -10.50
C ARG A 507 39.32 -10.46 -10.96
N THR A 508 40.10 -11.56 -10.89
CA THR A 508 39.67 -12.89 -11.28
C THR A 508 39.42 -13.76 -10.07
N PHE A 509 38.27 -14.43 -10.07
CA PHE A 509 37.82 -15.35 -9.00
C PHE A 509 37.45 -16.72 -9.58
N TYR A 510 37.39 -17.71 -8.72
CA TYR A 510 36.88 -19.01 -9.10
C TYR A 510 35.83 -19.53 -8.11
N PHE A 511 34.69 -19.88 -8.66
CA PHE A 511 33.55 -20.40 -7.91
C PHE A 511 33.33 -21.87 -8.24
N LYS A 512 33.02 -22.69 -7.24
CA LYS A 512 32.84 -24.13 -7.45
C LYS A 512 31.78 -24.42 -8.51
N ALA A 513 32.16 -25.12 -9.58
CA ALA A 513 31.32 -25.32 -10.76
C ALA A 513 30.27 -26.45 -10.56
N THR A 514 30.52 -27.40 -9.66
CA THR A 514 29.71 -28.59 -9.42
C THR A 514 29.31 -28.73 -7.96
N GLY A 515 28.27 -29.52 -7.69
CA GLY A 515 27.78 -29.81 -6.33
C GLY A 515 26.34 -29.39 -6.14
N THR A 516 25.78 -29.71 -4.97
CA THR A 516 24.42 -29.37 -4.52
C THR A 516 24.30 -27.87 -4.19
N TYR A 517 23.10 -27.41 -3.87
CA TYR A 517 22.86 -26.05 -3.38
C TYR A 517 23.70 -25.76 -2.13
N GLY A 518 24.26 -24.55 -2.04
CA GLY A 518 25.15 -24.16 -0.95
C GLY A 518 26.58 -24.73 -1.06
N VAL A 519 26.88 -25.64 -2.00
CA VAL A 519 28.21 -26.14 -2.32
C VAL A 519 28.68 -25.65 -3.69
N ARG A 520 27.84 -25.79 -4.72
CA ARG A 520 28.06 -25.17 -6.02
C ARG A 520 27.99 -23.65 -5.87
N GLY A 521 28.86 -22.94 -6.52
CA GLY A 521 28.97 -21.49 -6.46
C GLY A 521 29.79 -20.94 -5.29
N LYS A 522 30.29 -21.78 -4.35
CA LYS A 522 31.21 -21.33 -3.30
C LYS A 522 32.48 -20.75 -3.90
N MET A 523 32.87 -19.58 -3.42
CA MET A 523 34.13 -18.95 -3.78
C MET A 523 35.29 -19.74 -3.23
N PHE A 524 36.30 -19.98 -4.05
CA PHE A 524 37.57 -20.58 -3.57
C PHE A 524 38.45 -19.54 -2.92
N THR A 525 39.20 -20.00 -1.88
CA THR A 525 40.29 -19.27 -1.24
C THR A 525 41.44 -20.23 -0.97
N GLY A 526 42.68 -19.73 -0.94
CA GLY A 526 43.85 -20.55 -0.75
C GLY A 526 44.26 -21.31 -2.04
N TRP A 527 45.06 -22.38 -1.86
CA TRP A 527 45.56 -23.17 -2.97
C TRP A 527 44.49 -24.05 -3.59
N VAL A 528 44.39 -24.04 -4.92
CA VAL A 528 43.45 -24.85 -5.71
C VAL A 528 44.10 -25.30 -7.01
N THR A 529 43.88 -26.56 -7.38
CA THR A 529 44.27 -27.10 -8.68
C THR A 529 43.02 -27.15 -9.58
N ILE A 530 43.07 -26.49 -10.74
CA ILE A 530 41.98 -26.38 -11.69
C ILE A 530 42.54 -26.77 -13.06
N SER A 531 41.99 -27.82 -13.70
CA SER A 531 42.45 -28.35 -14.97
C SER A 531 43.95 -28.57 -15.03
N GLY A 532 44.54 -29.13 -13.96
CA GLY A 532 45.98 -29.46 -13.86
C GLY A 532 46.89 -28.27 -13.51
N ASN A 533 46.43 -27.06 -13.52
CA ASN A 533 47.17 -25.87 -13.11
C ASN A 533 46.86 -25.52 -11.66
N ARG A 534 47.93 -25.09 -10.93
CA ARG A 534 47.81 -24.69 -9.53
C ARG A 534 47.70 -23.19 -9.41
N TYR A 535 46.70 -22.72 -8.65
CA TYR A 535 46.36 -21.31 -8.42
C TYR A 535 46.31 -21.03 -6.93
N PHE A 536 46.44 -19.77 -6.56
CA PHE A 536 46.18 -19.29 -5.22
C PHE A 536 45.14 -18.14 -5.24
N PHE A 537 44.15 -18.25 -4.36
CA PHE A 537 43.14 -17.24 -4.15
C PHE A 537 43.29 -16.62 -2.77
N LYS A 538 43.28 -15.28 -2.66
CA LYS A 538 43.56 -14.57 -1.41
C LYS A 538 42.58 -15.03 -0.30
N ARG A 539 43.16 -15.38 0.88
CA ARG A 539 42.40 -15.97 2.01
C ARG A 539 41.63 -14.94 2.83
N THR A 540 42.08 -13.68 2.84
CA THR A 540 41.59 -12.59 3.70
C THR A 540 41.27 -11.35 2.89
N GLY A 541 40.55 -10.42 3.52
CA GLY A 541 40.08 -9.17 2.90
C GLY A 541 38.56 -9.13 2.76
N ASP A 542 38.02 -7.97 2.36
CA ASP A 542 36.60 -7.73 2.12
C ASP A 542 36.10 -8.34 0.81
N TYR A 543 34.82 -8.19 0.54
CA TYR A 543 34.25 -8.60 -0.74
C TYR A 543 34.98 -7.98 -1.92
N GLY A 544 35.32 -8.81 -2.91
CA GLY A 544 36.07 -8.40 -4.09
C GLY A 544 37.62 -8.36 -3.87
N VAL A 545 38.11 -8.60 -2.64
CA VAL A 545 39.54 -8.77 -2.32
C VAL A 545 39.82 -10.20 -1.87
N LYS A 546 39.04 -10.71 -0.89
CA LYS A 546 39.08 -12.14 -0.51
C LYS A 546 38.63 -12.98 -1.71
N GLY A 547 39.31 -14.03 -1.98
CA GLY A 547 39.05 -14.92 -3.13
C GLY A 547 39.66 -14.45 -4.46
N MET A 548 40.28 -13.28 -4.51
CA MET A 548 40.99 -12.79 -5.69
C MET A 548 42.14 -13.72 -6.06
N ARG A 549 42.28 -14.09 -7.32
CA ARG A 549 43.39 -14.88 -7.84
C ARG A 549 44.68 -14.08 -7.76
N PHE A 550 45.73 -14.68 -7.25
CA PHE A 550 47.11 -14.14 -7.39
C PHE A 550 47.58 -14.29 -8.83
N GLU A 551 48.08 -13.24 -9.42
CA GLU A 551 48.61 -13.24 -10.80
C GLU A 551 49.74 -12.23 -10.93
N GLY A 552 50.60 -12.44 -11.92
CA GLY A 552 51.69 -11.55 -12.32
C GLY A 552 52.76 -11.34 -11.23
N GLY A 553 53.79 -12.18 -11.20
CA GLY A 553 54.96 -11.98 -10.36
C GLY A 553 55.01 -12.76 -9.06
N TYR A 554 55.83 -12.33 -8.14
CA TYR A 554 56.01 -12.99 -6.85
C TYR A 554 54.97 -12.50 -5.83
N LYS A 555 54.39 -13.47 -5.09
CA LYS A 555 53.49 -13.23 -3.95
C LYS A 555 53.96 -14.01 -2.76
N THR A 556 53.90 -13.41 -1.55
CA THR A 556 54.24 -14.11 -0.28
C THR A 556 52.97 -14.75 0.29
N ILE A 557 53.06 -16.06 0.57
CA ILE A 557 51.97 -16.86 1.11
C ILE A 557 52.56 -17.64 2.31
N ASP A 558 52.02 -17.40 3.49
CA ASP A 558 52.43 -18.07 4.72
C ASP A 558 53.97 -17.94 4.99
N GLY A 559 54.58 -16.80 4.59
CA GLY A 559 56.00 -16.52 4.76
C GLY A 559 56.90 -17.00 3.61
N GLU A 560 56.38 -17.79 2.69
CA GLU A 560 57.09 -18.35 1.52
C GLU A 560 56.75 -17.59 0.23
N ARG A 561 57.72 -17.42 -0.65
CA ARG A 561 57.56 -16.76 -1.95
C ARG A 561 57.16 -17.72 -3.04
N TYR A 562 56.13 -17.34 -3.77
CA TYR A 562 55.61 -18.09 -4.92
C TYR A 562 55.49 -17.15 -6.14
N TYR A 563 55.88 -17.66 -7.30
CA TYR A 563 55.72 -16.91 -8.56
C TYR A 563 54.48 -17.37 -9.29
N PHE A 564 53.68 -16.40 -9.72
CA PHE A 564 52.47 -16.60 -10.56
C PHE A 564 52.67 -15.90 -11.91
N ASP A 565 52.38 -16.61 -12.99
CA ASP A 565 52.38 -15.98 -14.32
C ASP A 565 51.18 -15.02 -14.50
N SER A 566 51.11 -14.31 -15.63
CA SER A 566 50.04 -13.37 -15.96
C SER A 566 48.66 -14.04 -16.01
N ASN A 567 48.57 -15.36 -16.13
CA ASN A 567 47.33 -16.14 -16.05
C ASN A 567 47.07 -16.69 -14.64
N GLY A 568 47.85 -16.26 -13.65
CA GLY A 568 47.74 -16.68 -12.26
C GLY A 568 48.16 -18.14 -11.98
N VAL A 569 48.79 -18.82 -12.91
CA VAL A 569 49.27 -20.17 -12.71
C VAL A 569 50.57 -20.13 -11.91
N TYR A 570 50.61 -20.86 -10.80
CA TYR A 570 51.88 -21.05 -10.03
C TYR A 570 52.92 -21.69 -10.91
N ARG A 571 54.12 -21.12 -10.93
CA ARG A 571 55.31 -21.63 -11.58
C ARG A 571 56.43 -21.80 -10.57
N GLU A 572 57.13 -22.91 -10.63
CA GLU A 572 58.37 -23.07 -9.91
C GLU A 572 59.42 -22.15 -10.52
N VAL A 573 60.00 -21.23 -9.72
CA VAL A 573 61.02 -20.31 -10.16
C VAL A 573 62.28 -20.50 -9.31
N PRO A 574 63.46 -20.54 -9.90
CA PRO A 574 64.70 -20.63 -9.15
C PRO A 574 64.87 -19.44 -8.18
N ALA A 575 65.43 -19.68 -7.01
CA ALA A 575 65.69 -18.68 -5.97
C ALA A 575 66.51 -17.48 -6.49
N GLY A 576 65.92 -16.26 -6.42
CA GLY A 576 66.62 -15.01 -6.71
C GLY A 576 65.68 -13.82 -6.62
N GLY A 577 65.98 -12.84 -5.77
CA GLY A 577 65.20 -11.56 -5.74
C GLY A 577 64.88 -11.00 -4.35
N GLU A 578 65.74 -11.14 -3.35
CA GLU A 578 65.68 -10.36 -2.09
C GLU A 578 66.33 -8.96 -2.23
N TYR A 579 66.97 -8.65 -3.35
CA TYR A 579 67.75 -7.46 -3.51
C TYR A 579 67.48 -6.80 -4.88
N ALA A 580 67.32 -5.50 -4.88
CA ALA A 580 67.19 -4.69 -6.10
C ALA A 580 68.40 -3.76 -6.23
N VAL A 581 68.79 -3.51 -7.49
CA VAL A 581 69.89 -2.60 -7.81
C VAL A 581 69.31 -1.19 -8.12
N ASP A 582 69.78 -0.20 -7.41
CA ASP A 582 69.45 1.19 -7.68
C ASP A 582 70.06 1.61 -9.05
N PRO A 583 69.19 1.99 -10.01
CA PRO A 583 69.64 2.27 -11.39
C PRO A 583 70.53 3.49 -11.52
N ASN A 584 70.51 4.39 -10.54
CA ASN A 584 71.28 5.63 -10.60
C ASN A 584 72.64 5.51 -9.86
N THR A 585 72.71 4.67 -8.80
CA THR A 585 73.89 4.58 -7.96
C THR A 585 74.61 3.25 -8.11
N GLY A 586 74.00 2.24 -8.69
CA GLY A 586 74.54 0.86 -8.77
C GLY A 586 74.60 0.13 -7.41
N LYS A 587 74.12 0.74 -6.33
CA LYS A 587 74.06 0.11 -5.02
C LYS A 587 72.92 -0.91 -4.95
N THR A 588 73.17 -2.00 -4.25
CA THR A 588 72.17 -3.03 -4.02
C THR A 588 71.50 -2.82 -2.67
N TYR A 589 70.17 -2.81 -2.69
CA TYR A 589 69.36 -2.69 -1.47
C TYR A 589 68.55 -3.94 -1.30
N LYS A 590 68.40 -4.41 -0.06
CA LYS A 590 67.41 -5.42 0.29
C LYS A 590 66.04 -4.76 0.17
N VAL A 591 65.11 -5.46 -0.45
CA VAL A 591 63.76 -4.92 -0.72
C VAL A 591 62.68 -5.90 -0.29
N GLU A 592 61.53 -5.39 0.08
CA GLU A 592 60.34 -6.19 0.32
C GLU A 592 59.95 -6.92 -0.98
N PRO A 593 59.44 -8.16 -0.87
CA PRO A 593 59.10 -8.98 -2.04
C PRO A 593 58.12 -8.30 -3.01
N GLN A 594 57.29 -7.44 -2.50
CA GLN A 594 56.30 -6.65 -3.27
C GLN A 594 56.95 -5.72 -4.29
N TYR A 595 58.18 -5.29 -4.10
CA TYR A 595 58.92 -4.53 -5.08
C TYR A 595 58.88 -5.13 -6.50
N TYR A 596 58.89 -6.47 -6.60
CA TYR A 596 58.86 -7.17 -7.86
C TYR A 596 57.46 -7.52 -8.40
N THR A 597 56.44 -7.33 -7.60
CA THR A 597 55.10 -7.84 -7.86
C THR A 597 54.06 -6.75 -7.96
N ASP A 598 54.21 -5.68 -7.19
CA ASP A 598 53.27 -4.56 -7.21
C ASP A 598 53.39 -3.75 -8.49
N PRO A 599 52.33 -3.04 -8.91
CA PRO A 599 52.41 -2.11 -10.01
C PRO A 599 53.52 -1.11 -9.84
N GLN A 600 54.34 -1.01 -10.88
CA GLN A 600 55.52 -0.12 -10.87
C GLN A 600 55.16 1.25 -11.46
N ILE A 601 55.99 2.26 -11.15
CA ILE A 601 55.84 3.61 -11.78
C ILE A 601 56.14 3.51 -13.24
N GLY A 602 55.19 3.95 -14.10
CA GLY A 602 55.40 3.98 -15.55
C GLY A 602 54.06 4.05 -16.30
N THR A 603 54.08 3.61 -17.59
CA THR A 603 52.93 3.70 -18.53
C THR A 603 52.52 2.34 -19.11
N GLY A 604 53.05 1.23 -18.60
CA GLY A 604 52.76 -0.12 -19.10
C GLY A 604 51.54 -0.75 -18.42
N ALA A 605 51.14 -1.94 -18.86
CA ALA A 605 49.94 -2.61 -18.38
C ALA A 605 49.96 -3.00 -16.89
N ASN A 606 51.13 -3.14 -16.27
CA ASN A 606 51.24 -3.37 -14.81
C ASN A 606 51.92 -2.15 -14.15
N GLN A 607 51.51 -0.96 -14.54
CA GLN A 607 52.13 0.29 -14.08
C GLN A 607 51.05 1.29 -13.65
N VAL A 608 51.46 2.17 -12.74
CA VAL A 608 50.70 3.34 -12.27
C VAL A 608 51.52 4.59 -12.50
N THR A 609 50.92 5.74 -12.57
CA THR A 609 51.67 7.00 -12.65
C THR A 609 52.45 7.26 -11.36
N GLN A 610 53.51 8.05 -11.41
CA GLN A 610 54.30 8.44 -10.21
C GLN A 610 53.39 9.13 -9.17
N GLN A 611 52.44 9.94 -9.63
CA GLN A 611 51.51 10.65 -8.77
C GLN A 611 50.56 9.68 -8.05
N GLU A 612 49.97 8.69 -8.76
CA GLU A 612 49.12 7.66 -8.22
C GLU A 612 49.86 6.75 -7.23
N PHE A 613 51.09 6.35 -7.56
CA PHE A 613 51.94 5.59 -6.70
C PHE A 613 52.18 6.32 -5.37
N LEU A 614 52.62 7.59 -5.44
CA LEU A 614 52.85 8.39 -4.25
C LEU A 614 51.53 8.60 -3.47
N ALA A 615 50.43 8.92 -4.17
CA ALA A 615 49.13 9.07 -3.50
C ALA A 615 48.65 7.82 -2.78
N ALA A 616 48.90 6.62 -3.31
CA ALA A 616 48.61 5.36 -2.63
C ALA A 616 49.42 5.20 -1.35
N VAL A 617 50.74 5.51 -1.40
CA VAL A 617 51.60 5.51 -0.22
C VAL A 617 51.10 6.50 0.83
N LEU A 618 50.79 7.74 0.43
CA LEU A 618 50.29 8.78 1.32
C LEU A 618 48.95 8.46 1.95
N TYR A 619 48.06 7.85 1.20
CA TYR A 619 46.77 7.39 1.73
C TYR A 619 46.96 6.31 2.80
N THR A 620 47.82 5.32 2.52
CA THR A 620 48.02 4.18 3.44
C THR A 620 48.84 4.56 4.69
N GLU A 621 49.73 5.54 4.58
CA GLU A 621 50.61 5.97 5.73
C GLU A 621 49.98 7.13 6.52
N ALA A 622 49.22 8.04 5.89
CA ALA A 622 48.80 9.30 6.50
C ALA A 622 47.42 9.80 6.02
N GLY A 623 46.51 8.91 5.60
CA GLY A 623 45.23 9.25 4.98
C GLY A 623 44.34 10.14 5.85
N ASP A 624 44.46 10.07 7.17
CA ASP A 624 43.68 10.87 8.14
C ASP A 624 44.34 12.22 8.49
N GLN A 625 45.58 12.48 8.05
CA GLN A 625 46.35 13.69 8.39
C GLN A 625 45.94 14.93 7.55
N GLY A 626 45.08 14.73 6.52
CA GLY A 626 44.72 15.77 5.56
C GLY A 626 45.82 16.14 4.61
N VAL A 627 45.56 16.99 3.63
CA VAL A 627 46.49 17.30 2.54
C VAL A 627 47.85 17.77 3.04
N ALA A 628 47.91 18.71 3.98
CA ALA A 628 49.19 19.22 4.49
C ALA A 628 50.04 18.15 5.20
N GLY A 629 49.45 17.28 6.03
CA GLY A 629 50.15 16.17 6.70
C GLY A 629 50.64 15.13 5.70
N GLN A 630 49.81 14.76 4.75
CA GLN A 630 50.20 13.87 3.65
C GLN A 630 51.32 14.49 2.76
N THR A 631 51.27 15.79 2.49
CA THR A 631 52.32 16.49 1.76
C THR A 631 53.65 16.41 2.51
N MET A 632 53.64 16.60 3.81
CA MET A 632 54.85 16.46 4.64
C MET A 632 55.45 15.05 4.56
N VAL A 633 54.63 14.01 4.63
CA VAL A 633 55.08 12.62 4.44
C VAL A 633 55.68 12.44 3.03
N GLY A 634 55.02 12.94 2.00
CA GLY A 634 55.53 12.88 0.62
C GLY A 634 56.88 13.58 0.45
N VAL A 635 57.02 14.78 1.01
CA VAL A 635 58.30 15.52 0.97
C VAL A 635 59.40 14.76 1.77
N SER A 636 59.06 14.13 2.90
CA SER A 636 60.05 13.28 3.64
C SER A 636 60.50 12.09 2.79
N ILE A 637 59.61 11.45 2.04
CA ILE A 637 59.98 10.36 1.12
C ILE A 637 60.91 10.91 0.00
N TYR A 638 60.65 12.05 -0.57
CA TYR A 638 61.53 12.67 -1.57
C TYR A 638 62.85 13.16 -0.97
N ASN A 639 62.89 13.58 0.31
CA ASN A 639 64.10 13.89 0.99
C ASN A 639 65.01 12.64 1.13
N ARG A 640 64.40 11.46 1.33
CA ARG A 640 65.14 10.18 1.30
C ARG A 640 65.69 9.90 -0.10
N VAL A 641 64.91 10.10 -1.19
CA VAL A 641 65.35 9.93 -2.58
C VAL A 641 66.57 10.80 -2.88
N MET A 642 66.70 12.00 -2.29
CA MET A 642 67.80 12.91 -2.45
C MET A 642 68.97 12.61 -1.54
N SER A 643 68.80 11.86 -0.49
CA SER A 643 69.84 11.56 0.51
C SER A 643 70.69 10.37 0.07
N SER A 644 72.01 10.50 0.24
CA SER A 644 72.94 9.41 -0.07
C SER A 644 72.80 8.19 0.88
N MET A 645 72.03 8.32 1.94
CA MET A 645 71.75 7.27 2.90
C MET A 645 70.67 6.27 2.44
N PHE A 646 69.86 6.69 1.48
CA PHE A 646 68.71 5.92 1.01
C PHE A 646 68.81 5.60 -0.50
N PRO A 647 67.99 4.71 -1.05
CA PRO A 647 67.89 4.52 -2.48
C PRO A 647 67.50 5.81 -3.20
N SER A 648 67.95 5.94 -4.45
CA SER A 648 67.77 7.17 -5.23
C SER A 648 66.46 7.20 -6.10
N THR A 649 65.62 6.19 -5.98
CA THR A 649 64.34 6.15 -6.69
C THR A 649 63.17 5.98 -5.70
N LEU A 650 62.00 6.52 -6.06
CA LEU A 650 60.81 6.51 -5.23
C LEU A 650 60.39 5.09 -4.87
N ASN A 651 60.29 4.18 -5.85
CA ASN A 651 59.96 2.77 -5.61
C ASN A 651 60.91 2.10 -4.64
N LEU A 652 62.27 2.27 -4.86
CA LEU A 652 63.25 1.62 -3.97
C LEU A 652 63.22 2.22 -2.57
N VAL A 653 62.92 3.48 -2.37
CA VAL A 653 62.76 4.07 -1.03
C VAL A 653 61.56 3.45 -0.32
N VAL A 654 60.45 3.27 -1.02
CA VAL A 654 59.22 2.71 -0.40
C VAL A 654 59.35 1.20 -0.09
N TYR A 655 59.95 0.45 -1.01
CA TYR A 655 60.10 -1.00 -0.84
C TYR A 655 61.45 -1.43 -0.22
N ALA A 656 62.33 -0.51 0.18
CA ALA A 656 63.55 -0.89 0.93
C ALA A 656 63.14 -1.61 2.24
N ASP A 657 63.87 -2.69 2.57
CA ASP A 657 63.58 -3.55 3.68
C ASP A 657 63.31 -2.75 4.96
N MET A 658 62.19 -3.06 5.63
CA MET A 658 61.75 -2.43 6.88
C MET A 658 61.46 -0.91 6.85
N GLN A 659 61.32 -0.27 5.68
CA GLN A 659 61.11 1.18 5.62
C GLN A 659 59.66 1.58 5.76
N PHE A 660 58.72 0.84 5.13
CA PHE A 660 57.27 1.12 5.15
C PHE A 660 56.50 -0.16 5.48
N GLU A 661 55.69 -0.11 6.52
CA GLU A 661 54.89 -1.26 6.91
C GLU A 661 53.81 -1.57 5.86
N VAL A 662 53.24 -0.56 5.24
CA VAL A 662 52.21 -0.70 4.21
C VAL A 662 52.69 -1.43 2.96
N ALA A 663 53.97 -1.28 2.61
CA ALA A 663 54.63 -2.03 1.54
C ALA A 663 54.80 -3.51 1.88
N ARG A 664 54.96 -3.83 3.17
CA ARG A 664 55.20 -5.17 3.66
C ARG A 664 53.93 -5.95 3.97
N ASN A 665 52.91 -5.29 4.53
CA ASN A 665 51.67 -5.93 4.99
C ASN A 665 50.62 -6.14 3.88
N GLY A 666 50.87 -5.66 2.68
CA GLY A 666 49.98 -5.80 1.51
C GLY A 666 48.93 -4.71 1.35
N MET A 667 48.83 -3.74 2.24
CA MET A 667 47.88 -2.64 2.13
C MET A 667 48.15 -1.77 0.89
N LEU A 668 49.43 -1.46 0.64
CA LEU A 668 49.85 -0.73 -0.55
C LEU A 668 49.61 -1.55 -1.81
N THR A 669 49.92 -2.85 -1.79
CA THR A 669 49.68 -3.79 -2.89
C THR A 669 48.22 -3.76 -3.35
N ASP A 670 47.28 -3.96 -2.41
CA ASP A 670 45.84 -3.98 -2.71
C ASP A 670 45.36 -2.65 -3.33
N LEU A 671 45.87 -1.53 -2.84
CA LEU A 671 45.51 -0.21 -3.34
C LEU A 671 46.11 0.05 -4.73
N LEU A 672 47.36 -0.27 -4.96
CA LEU A 672 48.03 -0.10 -6.26
C LEU A 672 47.44 -0.99 -7.33
N GLU A 673 47.07 -2.24 -7.00
CA GLU A 673 46.35 -3.13 -7.93
C GLU A 673 44.97 -2.56 -8.30
N GLY A 674 44.25 -2.01 -7.32
CA GLY A 674 42.96 -1.37 -7.59
C GLY A 674 43.11 -0.12 -8.48
N ILE A 675 44.11 0.72 -8.23
CA ILE A 675 44.40 1.93 -9.06
C ILE A 675 44.74 1.52 -10.49
N ARG A 676 45.65 0.56 -10.67
CA ARG A 676 46.02 0.03 -12.00
C ARG A 676 44.79 -0.45 -12.77
N ASP A 677 43.86 -1.09 -12.07
CA ASP A 677 42.68 -1.70 -12.65
C ASP A 677 41.49 -0.74 -12.77
N ASN A 678 41.69 0.54 -12.46
CA ASN A 678 40.65 1.58 -12.45
C ASN A 678 39.46 1.22 -11.55
N ASP A 679 39.72 0.57 -10.40
CA ASP A 679 38.68 0.28 -9.42
C ASP A 679 38.16 1.59 -8.81
N PRO A 680 36.85 1.87 -8.93
CA PRO A 680 36.27 3.11 -8.38
C PRO A 680 36.49 3.31 -6.90
N GLU A 681 36.54 2.23 -6.09
CA GLU A 681 36.78 2.31 -4.64
C GLU A 681 38.24 2.69 -4.35
N ALA A 682 39.20 2.08 -5.05
CA ALA A 682 40.61 2.39 -4.92
C ALA A 682 40.91 3.85 -5.36
N LEU A 683 40.35 4.27 -6.49
CA LEU A 683 40.47 5.65 -6.96
C LEU A 683 39.80 6.64 -6.01
N ALA A 684 38.65 6.30 -5.41
CA ALA A 684 37.99 7.15 -4.43
C ALA A 684 38.86 7.33 -3.16
N LYS A 685 39.58 6.30 -2.74
CA LYS A 685 40.49 6.38 -1.57
C LYS A 685 41.58 7.43 -1.78
N ILE A 686 42.24 7.47 -2.92
CA ILE A 686 43.33 8.45 -3.18
C ILE A 686 42.77 9.85 -3.50
N ASN A 687 41.57 9.96 -4.07
CA ASN A 687 40.99 11.26 -4.47
C ASN A 687 40.24 11.95 -3.32
N ASN A 688 39.41 11.20 -2.57
CA ASN A 688 38.52 11.81 -1.58
C ASN A 688 39.21 12.20 -0.26
N TYR A 689 40.38 11.65 0.02
CA TYR A 689 41.17 11.97 1.20
C TYR A 689 42.29 12.96 0.95
N GLY A 690 42.33 13.55 -0.28
CA GLY A 690 43.32 14.56 -0.67
C GLY A 690 44.72 14.02 -0.97
N SER A 691 44.85 12.68 -1.08
CA SER A 691 46.18 12.06 -1.31
C SER A 691 46.76 12.37 -2.69
N MET A 692 45.91 12.48 -3.72
CA MET A 692 46.33 12.92 -5.06
C MET A 692 46.83 14.35 -5.07
N GLU A 693 46.18 15.26 -4.36
CA GLU A 693 46.60 16.66 -4.20
C GLU A 693 47.92 16.73 -3.41
N ALA A 694 48.03 15.97 -2.32
CA ALA A 694 49.23 15.94 -1.52
C ALA A 694 50.43 15.35 -2.30
N ALA A 695 50.24 14.30 -3.10
CA ALA A 695 51.23 13.73 -3.98
C ALA A 695 51.72 14.72 -5.05
N GLN A 696 50.80 15.47 -5.62
CA GLN A 696 51.12 16.56 -6.57
C GLN A 696 51.97 17.63 -5.89
N GLN A 697 51.49 18.17 -4.75
CA GLN A 697 52.24 19.21 -3.99
C GLN A 697 53.64 18.74 -3.58
N ALA A 698 53.74 17.51 -3.05
CA ALA A 698 55.07 16.94 -2.64
C ALA A 698 56.00 16.82 -3.86
N THR A 699 55.47 16.38 -5.01
CA THR A 699 56.22 16.25 -6.27
C THR A 699 56.70 17.61 -6.81
N GLU A 700 55.83 18.61 -6.76
CA GLU A 700 56.18 19.99 -7.15
C GLU A 700 57.25 20.58 -6.26
N ILE A 701 57.13 20.46 -4.93
CA ILE A 701 58.12 20.91 -3.95
C ILE A 701 59.48 20.22 -4.20
N TYR A 702 59.46 18.91 -4.41
CA TYR A 702 60.65 18.15 -4.75
C TYR A 702 61.33 18.65 -6.05
N ASN A 703 60.55 18.78 -7.11
CA ASN A 703 61.07 19.21 -8.41
C ASN A 703 61.60 20.66 -8.40
N ASP A 704 60.92 21.57 -7.73
CA ASP A 704 61.32 22.96 -7.61
C ASP A 704 62.62 23.08 -6.75
N TYR A 705 62.73 22.31 -5.67
CA TYR A 705 63.94 22.27 -4.90
C TYR A 705 65.11 21.62 -5.67
N LYS A 706 64.89 20.45 -6.27
CA LYS A 706 65.90 19.69 -7.04
C LYS A 706 66.43 20.50 -8.23
N ASN A 707 65.58 21.26 -8.87
CA ASN A 707 65.95 22.08 -10.05
C ASN A 707 66.42 23.50 -9.69
N GLY A 708 66.62 23.78 -8.39
CA GLY A 708 67.15 25.05 -7.90
C GLY A 708 66.23 26.25 -8.04
N LYS A 709 64.91 26.02 -8.30
CA LYS A 709 63.91 27.11 -8.36
C LYS A 709 63.63 27.66 -6.96
N THR A 710 63.71 26.82 -5.93
CA THR A 710 63.57 27.21 -4.54
C THR A 710 64.79 26.71 -3.74
N SER A 711 65.16 27.44 -2.69
CA SER A 711 66.19 27.04 -1.74
C SER A 711 65.65 26.35 -0.52
N LYS A 712 64.31 26.19 -0.45
CA LYS A 712 63.61 25.59 0.71
C LYS A 712 62.40 24.81 0.22
N ARG A 713 62.12 23.69 0.90
CA ARG A 713 60.96 22.85 0.72
C ARG A 713 59.84 23.34 1.67
N ILE A 714 59.00 24.26 1.16
CA ILE A 714 57.97 24.92 1.96
C ILE A 714 56.66 24.12 1.85
N ILE A 715 56.12 23.72 3.00
CA ILE A 715 54.84 23.00 3.06
C ILE A 715 53.68 24.02 3.03
N PRO A 716 52.76 23.93 2.04
CA PRO A 716 51.60 24.81 1.98
C PRO A 716 50.65 24.60 3.16
N GLY A 717 50.00 25.70 3.60
CA GLY A 717 48.90 25.62 4.59
C GLY A 717 49.35 25.41 6.05
N VAL A 718 50.66 25.28 6.33
CA VAL A 718 51.17 25.10 7.71
C VAL A 718 51.88 26.37 8.16
N SER A 719 51.22 27.15 9.01
CA SER A 719 51.70 28.49 9.47
C SER A 719 53.05 28.41 10.18
N SER A 720 53.30 27.38 10.97
CA SER A 720 54.58 27.15 11.71
C SER A 720 55.75 26.83 10.78
N LEU A 721 55.47 26.40 9.52
CA LEU A 721 56.48 26.06 8.51
C LEU A 721 56.59 27.09 7.38
N LYS A 722 55.94 28.25 7.50
CA LYS A 722 55.85 29.24 6.39
C LYS A 722 57.18 29.64 5.77
N ASN A 723 58.27 29.62 6.49
CA ASN A 723 59.64 29.96 5.96
C ASN A 723 60.70 28.94 6.37
N VAL A 724 60.27 27.77 6.83
CA VAL A 724 61.13 26.71 7.28
C VAL A 724 61.37 25.72 6.18
N ASP A 725 62.63 25.35 5.91
CA ASP A 725 62.93 24.26 4.99
C ASP A 725 62.52 22.92 5.62
N PHE A 726 61.64 22.19 4.97
CA PHE A 726 61.15 20.91 5.42
C PHE A 726 62.12 19.78 5.01
N ASP A 727 63.22 19.64 5.72
CA ASP A 727 64.33 18.73 5.41
C ASP A 727 64.28 17.40 6.23
N PHE A 728 63.08 17.06 6.73
CA PHE A 728 62.90 15.87 7.55
C PHE A 728 63.01 14.58 6.72
N LEU A 729 63.74 13.59 7.25
CA LEU A 729 63.97 12.30 6.61
C LEU A 729 63.09 11.19 7.15
N TYR A 730 62.63 11.33 8.38
CA TYR A 730 61.87 10.31 9.08
C TYR A 730 60.53 10.83 9.55
N PHE A 731 59.55 9.97 9.61
CA PHE A 731 58.25 10.22 10.22
C PHE A 731 57.67 8.93 10.78
N MET A 732 56.89 9.02 11.84
CA MET A 732 56.12 7.94 12.44
C MET A 732 54.98 8.55 13.27
N THR A 733 54.09 7.70 13.80
CA THR A 733 53.10 8.18 14.78
C THR A 733 53.83 8.65 16.04
N HIS A 734 53.27 9.62 16.75
CA HIS A 734 53.84 10.14 17.98
C HIS A 734 54.08 9.02 19.02
N ALA A 735 53.07 8.13 19.16
CA ALA A 735 53.20 6.96 20.04
C ALA A 735 54.36 6.01 19.65
N ALA A 736 54.60 5.83 18.35
CA ALA A 736 55.71 5.01 17.87
C ALA A 736 57.04 5.68 18.13
N PHE A 737 57.13 7.00 18.00
CA PHE A 737 58.34 7.77 18.31
C PHE A 737 58.72 7.61 19.77
N ASP A 738 57.76 7.75 20.70
CA ASP A 738 57.97 7.54 22.15
C ASP A 738 58.44 6.10 22.48
N GLN A 739 57.84 5.12 21.79
CA GLN A 739 58.22 3.69 22.01
C GLN A 739 59.63 3.36 21.50
N CYS A 740 60.13 4.08 20.49
CA CYS A 740 61.44 3.89 19.95
C CYS A 740 62.56 4.44 20.85
N GLY A 741 62.24 5.14 21.93
CA GLY A 741 63.22 5.71 22.86
C GLY A 741 64.19 6.67 22.18
N LEU A 742 63.68 7.52 21.26
CA LEU A 742 64.48 8.48 20.51
C LEU A 742 64.63 9.80 21.31
N ASP A 743 65.79 10.43 21.21
CA ASP A 743 66.12 11.72 21.83
C ASP A 743 65.53 12.88 20.99
N GLU A 744 64.45 13.50 21.47
CA GLU A 744 63.75 14.59 20.74
C GLU A 744 64.70 15.75 20.38
N ASP A 745 65.53 16.19 21.29
CA ASP A 745 66.43 17.34 21.10
C ASP A 745 67.49 17.04 20.07
N LYS A 746 68.03 15.86 20.04
CA LYS A 746 69.06 15.44 19.08
C LYS A 746 68.48 15.02 17.73
N CYS A 747 67.26 14.49 17.71
CA CYS A 747 66.57 14.09 16.49
C CYS A 747 66.13 15.27 15.65
N GLY A 748 65.88 16.44 16.26
CA GLY A 748 65.40 17.64 15.57
C GLY A 748 63.95 17.45 15.06
N VAL A 749 63.04 17.42 16.00
CA VAL A 749 61.63 16.95 15.85
C VAL A 749 60.72 18.09 15.42
N PHE A 750 59.69 17.74 14.62
CA PHE A 750 58.54 18.54 14.32
C PHE A 750 57.27 17.67 14.40
N VAL A 751 56.31 18.06 15.23
CA VAL A 751 55.05 17.32 15.42
C VAL A 751 53.93 17.99 14.66
N TYR A 752 53.18 17.21 13.88
CA TYR A 752 51.97 17.66 13.19
C TYR A 752 50.86 16.60 13.32
N LYS A 753 49.80 16.94 14.04
CA LYS A 753 48.74 16.01 14.41
C LYS A 753 49.30 14.73 15.07
N ASP A 754 49.04 13.58 14.47
CA ASP A 754 49.49 12.29 15.03
C ASP A 754 50.87 11.85 14.55
N HIS A 755 51.53 12.66 13.69
CA HIS A 755 52.87 12.34 13.17
C HIS A 755 53.97 13.20 13.77
N THR A 756 55.04 12.54 14.07
CA THR A 756 56.33 13.14 14.46
C THR A 756 57.28 13.00 13.32
N PHE A 757 57.77 14.14 12.79
CA PHE A 757 58.79 14.25 11.75
C PHE A 757 60.14 14.59 12.37
N PHE A 758 61.22 13.87 11.94
CA PHE A 758 62.52 14.13 12.52
C PHE A 758 63.63 13.99 11.47
N ARG A 759 64.80 14.65 11.74
CA ARG A 759 65.91 14.75 10.78
C ARG A 759 66.91 13.64 10.94
N ARG A 760 67.08 13.12 12.16
CA ARG A 760 68.12 12.14 12.50
C ARG A 760 67.50 11.07 13.38
N TRP A 761 68.00 9.87 13.22
CA TRP A 761 67.66 8.77 14.13
C TRP A 761 68.72 8.71 15.23
N VAL A 762 68.41 9.16 16.44
CA VAL A 762 69.32 9.19 17.58
C VAL A 762 68.54 8.62 18.81
N GLU A 763 68.99 7.52 19.32
CA GLU A 763 68.44 6.92 20.54
C GLU A 763 68.80 7.77 21.75
N ALA A 764 67.92 7.82 22.78
CA ALA A 764 68.08 8.67 23.95
C ALA A 764 69.23 8.16 24.90
#